data_a546d2e052c569df93716f4521797394
#
_entry.id   a546d2e052c569df93716f4521797394
#
_cell.length_a   1.000
_cell.length_b   1.000
_cell.length_c   1.000
_cell.angle_alpha   90.00
_cell.angle_beta   90.00
_cell.angle_gamma   90.00
#
_symmetry.space_group_name_H-M   'P 1'
#
loop_
_entity.id
_entity.type
_entity.pdbx_description
1 polymer ?
#
loop_
_entity_poly.entity_id
_entity_poly.type
_entity_poly.pdbx_seq_one_letter_code
_entity_poly.pdbx_strand_id
1 'polypeptide(L)'
;MEELRIKIGKMTCVNCSNAIERACKKIDGVKDASVSYVNSSGVFLLEDQEKRKDIIAKIKNLGFEILEDEQSLNAYKAKKHLELRKNLLLSIVLSVIIMYFEMFVKSSFSQNIQMALSFFGIFYCGRDFFSHAFLGLKSKNLDMNTLVALGTLSAFVYSFLVYLQIFKEEDLYFSGAMMIISFVLLGKYLESKAKFKAQDYQRILENIDTKKTKILLEDESIKEIPSSFVKSGDVLLVKEGESIVADGVVLLGSAELDMSFLNGEFLPVLKKEGDEVQAGAVVLNGALRIKANKKAMDSTLEQIKNLVFEAGNIKSPLANLADQISKYFVGGIIFFAFLVFVFWAVKADLNTAFLHACAVLLISCPCALGLATPIALVVASANAAKNFILIKNPAALEKLALVKYAFFDKTGTLTKENLSIFKHNLSKDDFDKLCQIESLSSHPIAKALHKDQIFDLKGEGRVIVGSGIKYKEDNNIYLVGSAEFLHKNEVDTKESDIFFDSFKEYVRVYFAKNKKCLGGVLLSNVLKDGAKELVLNLKGQNLKTFILSGDHIKNVEKIAKELQIDEFHAQLKSEEKLQIIQKFKKTLFVGDGINDAAALSAASVSMSFSKANELAKKTGDFILIKDDLSAIFKCFKLAKKTRRIIKLNLFWAFIYNVLCIPIAAGFVPFITLSPHIAALAMCFSSVAVVLNSLRLKRI
;
A
#
# COMPACT_ATOMS: atom_id res chain seq x y z
N MET A 1 -20.95 2.30 11.03
CA MET A 1 -19.93 1.24 11.02
C MET A 1 -18.64 1.84 11.50
N GLU A 2 -18.03 1.26 12.49
CA GLU A 2 -16.76 1.73 13.04
C GLU A 2 -15.63 0.78 12.68
N GLU A 3 -14.46 1.36 12.45
CA GLU A 3 -13.25 0.62 12.16
C GLU A 3 -12.37 0.57 13.41
N LEU A 4 -12.11 -0.65 13.91
CA LEU A 4 -11.21 -0.88 15.03
C LEU A 4 -9.85 -1.36 14.52
N ARG A 5 -8.80 -0.61 14.83
CA ARG A 5 -7.42 -0.95 14.50
C ARG A 5 -6.66 -1.41 15.74
N ILE A 6 -6.02 -2.57 15.68
CA ILE A 6 -5.28 -3.15 16.79
C ILE A 6 -3.91 -3.61 16.33
N LYS A 7 -2.86 -3.31 17.09
CA LYS A 7 -1.53 -3.90 16.92
C LYS A 7 -1.46 -5.20 17.71
N ILE A 8 -0.98 -6.26 17.06
CA ILE A 8 -1.03 -7.63 17.60
C ILE A 8 0.37 -8.21 17.67
N GLY A 9 0.81 -8.50 18.89
CA GLY A 9 2.08 -9.20 19.16
C GLY A 9 1.93 -10.73 19.15
N LYS A 10 3.05 -11.44 19.24
CA LYS A 10 3.16 -12.91 19.28
C LYS A 10 2.68 -13.67 18.04
N MET A 11 2.35 -13.01 16.94
CA MET A 11 2.15 -13.70 15.67
C MET A 11 3.48 -14.21 15.12
N THR A 12 3.57 -15.50 14.78
CA THR A 12 4.81 -16.12 14.28
C THR A 12 4.75 -16.50 12.81
N CYS A 13 3.55 -16.55 12.22
CA CYS A 13 3.32 -16.91 10.82
C CYS A 13 1.95 -16.42 10.33
N VAL A 14 1.70 -16.57 9.03
CA VAL A 14 0.42 -16.17 8.41
C VAL A 14 -0.76 -17.00 8.95
N ASN A 15 -0.53 -18.26 9.37
CA ASN A 15 -1.60 -19.06 9.96
C ASN A 15 -2.09 -18.48 11.29
N CYS A 16 -1.22 -17.78 12.05
CA CYS A 16 -1.63 -17.06 13.26
C CYS A 16 -2.63 -15.93 12.92
N SER A 17 -2.33 -15.11 11.91
CA SER A 17 -3.24 -14.05 11.47
C SER A 17 -4.57 -14.61 10.96
N ASN A 18 -4.55 -15.71 10.21
CA ASN A 18 -5.75 -16.38 9.73
C ASN A 18 -6.60 -16.98 10.87
N ALA A 19 -5.95 -17.44 11.95
CA ALA A 19 -6.66 -17.95 13.13
C ALA A 19 -7.41 -16.83 13.85
N ILE A 20 -6.76 -15.67 14.02
CA ILE A 20 -7.37 -14.47 14.62
C ILE A 20 -8.56 -14.00 13.78
N GLU A 21 -8.38 -13.85 12.45
CA GLU A 21 -9.46 -13.44 11.55
C GLU A 21 -10.69 -14.35 11.66
N ARG A 22 -10.49 -15.66 11.56
CA ARG A 22 -11.57 -16.64 11.65
C ARG A 22 -12.27 -16.64 12.99
N ALA A 23 -11.54 -16.42 14.07
CA ALA A 23 -12.11 -16.38 15.40
C ALA A 23 -12.89 -15.08 15.65
N CYS A 24 -12.41 -13.95 15.15
CA CYS A 24 -13.07 -12.64 15.30
C CYS A 24 -14.28 -12.49 14.37
N LYS A 25 -14.25 -13.04 13.15
CA LYS A 25 -15.42 -13.08 12.23
C LYS A 25 -16.61 -13.88 12.76
N LYS A 26 -16.40 -14.71 13.79
CA LYS A 26 -17.48 -15.49 14.44
C LYS A 26 -18.14 -14.73 15.61
N ILE A 27 -17.68 -13.54 15.92
CA ILE A 27 -18.27 -12.69 16.99
C ILE A 27 -19.43 -11.91 16.35
N ASP A 28 -20.60 -12.01 16.95
CA ASP A 28 -21.78 -11.25 16.50
C ASP A 28 -21.50 -9.76 16.55
N GLY A 29 -21.82 -9.03 15.46
CA GLY A 29 -21.56 -7.61 15.30
C GLY A 29 -20.20 -7.29 14.68
N VAL A 30 -19.37 -8.27 14.28
CA VAL A 30 -18.16 -8.11 13.47
C VAL A 30 -18.49 -8.45 12.02
N LYS A 31 -18.55 -7.44 11.16
CA LYS A 31 -18.83 -7.61 9.72
C LYS A 31 -17.66 -8.15 8.92
N ASP A 32 -16.47 -7.63 9.22
CA ASP A 32 -15.24 -8.10 8.58
C ASP A 32 -14.05 -7.98 9.52
N ALA A 33 -13.05 -8.81 9.31
CA ALA A 33 -11.80 -8.82 10.03
C ALA A 33 -10.67 -9.14 9.05
N SER A 34 -9.65 -8.29 9.02
CA SER A 34 -8.44 -8.48 8.24
C SER A 34 -7.23 -8.35 9.15
N VAL A 35 -6.38 -9.39 9.22
CA VAL A 35 -5.20 -9.42 10.09
C VAL A 35 -3.96 -9.69 9.27
N SER A 36 -2.96 -8.83 9.41
CA SER A 36 -1.68 -8.92 8.71
C SER A 36 -0.56 -9.37 9.65
N TYR A 37 0.01 -10.53 9.38
CA TYR A 37 1.23 -10.99 10.04
C TYR A 37 2.43 -10.09 9.74
N VAL A 38 2.54 -9.58 8.50
CA VAL A 38 3.68 -8.73 8.08
C VAL A 38 3.66 -7.39 8.81
N ASN A 39 2.49 -6.78 8.94
CA ASN A 39 2.32 -5.49 9.64
C ASN A 39 2.10 -5.64 11.16
N SER A 40 1.93 -6.87 11.65
CA SER A 40 1.61 -7.15 13.05
C SER A 40 0.36 -6.38 13.53
N SER A 41 -0.70 -6.37 12.73
CA SER A 41 -1.90 -5.56 12.95
C SER A 41 -3.16 -6.21 12.45
N GLY A 42 -4.29 -5.82 13.00
CA GLY A 42 -5.62 -6.21 12.55
C GLY A 42 -6.55 -5.00 12.41
N VAL A 43 -7.42 -5.08 11.42
CA VAL A 43 -8.49 -4.14 11.13
C VAL A 43 -9.81 -4.90 11.23
N PHE A 44 -10.74 -4.41 12.04
CA PHE A 44 -12.01 -5.04 12.32
C PHE A 44 -13.14 -4.04 12.07
N LEU A 45 -14.10 -4.41 11.22
CA LEU A 45 -15.30 -3.61 10.94
C LEU A 45 -16.42 -4.00 11.90
N LEU A 46 -16.82 -3.07 12.75
CA LEU A 46 -17.79 -3.27 13.84
C LEU A 46 -19.10 -2.58 13.52
N GLU A 47 -20.19 -3.18 14.00
CA GLU A 47 -21.49 -2.52 14.04
C GLU A 47 -21.59 -1.56 15.23
N ASP A 48 -20.95 -1.92 16.39
CA ASP A 48 -20.99 -1.18 17.64
C ASP A 48 -19.63 -1.21 18.37
N GLN A 49 -19.27 -0.11 19.04
CA GLN A 49 -18.04 0.04 19.84
C GLN A 49 -17.94 -0.94 21.02
N GLU A 50 -19.05 -1.36 21.58
CA GLU A 50 -19.06 -2.28 22.72
C GLU A 50 -18.36 -3.61 22.38
N LYS A 51 -18.40 -4.04 21.11
CA LYS A 51 -17.75 -5.27 20.61
C LYS A 51 -16.22 -5.22 20.63
N ARG A 52 -15.61 -4.05 20.84
CA ARG A 52 -14.16 -3.91 21.01
C ARG A 52 -13.61 -4.79 22.13
N LYS A 53 -14.32 -4.88 23.24
CA LYS A 53 -13.90 -5.70 24.40
C LYS A 53 -13.90 -7.19 24.04
N ASP A 54 -14.91 -7.64 23.31
CA ASP A 54 -15.06 -9.05 22.90
C ASP A 54 -13.93 -9.48 21.96
N ILE A 55 -13.55 -8.61 20.99
CA ILE A 55 -12.43 -8.86 20.08
C ILE A 55 -11.11 -8.93 20.87
N ILE A 56 -10.87 -7.97 21.76
CA ILE A 56 -9.67 -7.93 22.59
C ILE A 56 -9.56 -9.21 23.45
N ALA A 57 -10.64 -9.60 24.09
CA ALA A 57 -10.70 -10.82 24.90
C ALA A 57 -10.45 -12.06 24.03
N LYS A 58 -11.05 -12.14 22.84
CA LYS A 58 -10.86 -13.24 21.91
C LYS A 58 -9.43 -13.40 21.45
N ILE A 59 -8.77 -12.29 21.07
CA ILE A 59 -7.37 -12.28 20.64
C ILE A 59 -6.44 -12.74 21.80
N LYS A 60 -6.67 -12.23 23.02
CA LYS A 60 -5.92 -12.66 24.23
C LYS A 60 -6.12 -14.13 24.54
N ASN A 61 -7.35 -14.63 24.45
CA ASN A 61 -7.68 -16.05 24.68
C ASN A 61 -7.03 -17.00 23.65
N LEU A 62 -6.71 -16.52 22.46
CA LEU A 62 -5.92 -17.24 21.46
C LEU A 62 -4.41 -17.21 21.75
N GLY A 63 -3.96 -16.54 22.83
CA GLY A 63 -2.56 -16.46 23.25
C GLY A 63 -1.76 -15.31 22.61
N PHE A 64 -2.44 -14.39 21.89
CA PHE A 64 -1.79 -13.24 21.28
C PHE A 64 -1.80 -12.02 22.21
N GLU A 65 -0.87 -11.10 22.01
CA GLU A 65 -0.69 -9.89 22.79
C GLU A 65 -1.22 -8.68 22.02
N ILE A 66 -1.90 -7.77 22.73
CA ILE A 66 -2.36 -6.51 22.14
C ILE A 66 -1.40 -5.42 22.58
N LEU A 67 -0.95 -4.63 21.62
CA LEU A 67 -0.04 -3.51 21.79
C LEU A 67 -0.82 -2.21 21.57
N GLU A 68 -0.60 -1.23 22.44
CA GLU A 68 -1.43 -0.02 22.48
C GLU A 68 -1.14 0.93 21.33
N ASP A 69 0.14 1.04 20.94
CA ASP A 69 0.60 1.98 19.93
C ASP A 69 1.74 1.43 19.04
N GLU A 70 2.17 2.24 18.08
CA GLU A 70 3.28 1.93 17.17
C GLU A 70 4.63 1.86 17.91
N GLN A 71 4.80 2.63 18.98
CA GLN A 71 6.04 2.64 19.75
C GLN A 71 6.20 1.33 20.52
N SER A 72 5.14 0.86 21.17
CA SER A 72 5.10 -0.46 21.83
C SER A 72 5.30 -1.59 20.83
N LEU A 73 4.77 -1.48 19.61
CA LEU A 73 5.03 -2.46 18.56
C LEU A 73 6.51 -2.47 18.13
N ASN A 74 7.11 -1.31 17.93
CA ASN A 74 8.51 -1.20 17.53
C ASN A 74 9.46 -1.68 18.65
N ALA A 75 9.18 -1.33 19.91
CA ALA A 75 9.89 -1.84 21.06
C ALA A 75 9.75 -3.37 21.19
N TYR A 76 8.55 -3.91 20.99
CA TYR A 76 8.29 -5.35 20.97
C TYR A 76 9.07 -6.04 19.86
N LYS A 77 9.06 -5.51 18.62
CA LYS A 77 9.83 -6.07 17.49
C LYS A 77 11.34 -6.07 17.76
N ALA A 78 11.87 -4.98 18.31
CA ALA A 78 13.29 -4.86 18.66
C ALA A 78 13.69 -5.88 19.75
N LYS A 79 12.88 -5.99 20.81
CA LYS A 79 13.09 -6.98 21.89
C LYS A 79 13.06 -8.40 21.34
N LYS A 80 12.06 -8.73 20.53
CA LYS A 80 11.90 -10.05 19.90
C LYS A 80 13.07 -10.40 18.97
N HIS A 81 13.56 -9.43 18.20
CA HIS A 81 14.74 -9.63 17.35
C HIS A 81 16.01 -9.90 18.17
N LEU A 82 16.18 -9.20 19.29
CA LEU A 82 17.29 -9.43 20.21
C LEU A 82 17.22 -10.81 20.88
N GLU A 83 16.02 -11.22 21.33
CA GLU A 83 15.77 -12.55 21.88
C GLU A 83 16.07 -13.65 20.86
N LEU A 84 15.61 -13.47 19.63
CA LEU A 84 15.85 -14.41 18.54
C LEU A 84 17.35 -14.55 18.24
N ARG A 85 18.11 -13.44 18.24
CA ARG A 85 19.58 -13.45 18.08
C ARG A 85 20.28 -14.17 19.23
N LYS A 86 19.86 -13.91 20.48
CA LYS A 86 20.42 -14.60 21.68
C LYS A 86 20.17 -16.10 21.63
N ASN A 87 18.93 -16.51 21.35
CA ASN A 87 18.56 -17.93 21.27
C ASN A 87 19.29 -18.63 20.11
N LEU A 88 19.47 -17.96 18.97
CA LEU A 88 20.24 -18.49 17.84
C LEU A 88 21.72 -18.70 18.24
N LEU A 89 22.37 -17.71 18.83
CA LEU A 89 23.78 -17.85 19.25
C LEU A 89 23.94 -18.96 20.28
N LEU A 90 23.08 -19.01 21.29
CA LEU A 90 23.11 -20.07 22.31
C LEU A 90 22.89 -21.45 21.68
N SER A 91 21.91 -21.58 20.76
CA SER A 91 21.63 -22.85 20.09
C SER A 91 22.81 -23.35 19.25
N ILE A 92 23.52 -22.45 18.56
CA ILE A 92 24.70 -22.79 17.76
C ILE A 92 25.82 -23.26 18.69
N VAL A 93 26.08 -22.53 19.78
CA VAL A 93 27.12 -22.92 20.76
C VAL A 93 26.84 -24.31 21.36
N LEU A 94 25.57 -24.54 21.77
CA LEU A 94 25.17 -25.84 22.30
C LEU A 94 25.30 -26.95 21.24
N SER A 95 24.89 -26.69 19.97
CA SER A 95 25.05 -27.67 18.89
C SER A 95 26.52 -28.06 18.66
N VAL A 96 27.42 -27.07 18.66
CA VAL A 96 28.86 -27.31 18.49
C VAL A 96 29.44 -28.13 19.66
N ILE A 97 29.04 -27.79 20.88
CA ILE A 97 29.51 -28.55 22.08
C ILE A 97 28.99 -30.00 22.01
N ILE A 98 27.71 -30.23 21.74
CA ILE A 98 27.11 -31.55 21.62
C ILE A 98 27.81 -32.36 20.52
N MET A 99 28.05 -31.75 19.36
CA MET A 99 28.74 -32.38 18.23
C MET A 99 30.20 -32.73 18.59
N TYR A 100 30.91 -31.89 19.35
CA TYR A 100 32.24 -32.18 19.82
C TYR A 100 32.25 -33.43 20.72
N PHE A 101 31.35 -33.53 21.70
CA PHE A 101 31.23 -34.71 22.54
C PHE A 101 30.85 -35.98 21.75
N GLU A 102 30.01 -35.87 20.75
CA GLU A 102 29.61 -36.97 19.89
C GLU A 102 30.77 -37.50 19.03
N MET A 103 31.62 -36.61 18.49
CA MET A 103 32.71 -36.99 17.60
C MET A 103 33.99 -37.46 18.35
N PHE A 104 34.31 -36.81 19.46
CA PHE A 104 35.65 -36.98 20.11
C PHE A 104 35.61 -37.70 21.43
N VAL A 105 34.46 -37.82 22.11
CA VAL A 105 34.39 -38.39 23.46
C VAL A 105 33.35 -39.50 23.52
N LYS A 106 33.75 -40.73 23.22
CA LYS A 106 32.87 -41.92 23.28
C LYS A 106 32.84 -42.50 24.68
N SER A 107 32.07 -41.94 25.60
CA SER A 107 31.88 -42.46 26.98
C SER A 107 30.42 -42.28 27.42
N SER A 108 29.94 -43.10 28.36
CA SER A 108 28.62 -42.96 28.96
C SER A 108 28.42 -41.59 29.61
N PHE A 109 29.47 -40.99 30.16
CA PHE A 109 29.44 -39.64 30.71
C PHE A 109 29.18 -38.59 29.60
N SER A 110 29.78 -38.77 28.42
CA SER A 110 29.53 -37.92 27.24
C SER A 110 28.08 -38.01 26.79
N GLN A 111 27.46 -39.17 26.74
CA GLN A 111 26.07 -39.36 26.38
C GLN A 111 25.12 -38.64 27.35
N ASN A 112 25.41 -38.67 28.66
CA ASN A 112 24.65 -37.94 29.68
C ASN A 112 24.69 -36.42 29.43
N ILE A 113 25.90 -35.88 29.12
CA ILE A 113 26.08 -34.46 28.79
C ILE A 113 25.32 -34.08 27.53
N GLN A 114 25.42 -34.87 26.45
CA GLN A 114 24.72 -34.64 25.21
C GLN A 114 23.20 -34.60 25.42
N MET A 115 22.64 -35.55 26.16
CA MET A 115 21.22 -35.60 26.52
C MET A 115 20.79 -34.34 27.29
N ALA A 116 21.54 -34.00 28.37
CA ALA A 116 21.19 -32.88 29.23
C ALA A 116 21.26 -31.52 28.47
N LEU A 117 22.33 -31.31 27.68
CA LEU A 117 22.51 -30.09 26.89
C LEU A 117 21.48 -29.99 25.75
N SER A 118 21.16 -31.10 25.09
CA SER A 118 20.14 -31.15 24.05
C SER A 118 18.77 -30.87 24.63
N PHE A 119 18.41 -31.51 25.76
CA PHE A 119 17.15 -31.24 26.46
C PHE A 119 17.04 -29.75 26.81
N PHE A 120 17.99 -29.19 27.49
CA PHE A 120 18.02 -27.78 27.85
C PHE A 120 17.92 -26.88 26.61
N GLY A 121 18.75 -27.12 25.59
CA GLY A 121 18.77 -26.30 24.37
C GLY A 121 17.47 -26.36 23.59
N ILE A 122 16.88 -27.53 23.39
CA ILE A 122 15.62 -27.72 22.68
C ILE A 122 14.49 -26.98 23.42
N PHE A 123 14.31 -27.18 24.71
CA PHE A 123 13.19 -26.59 25.45
C PHE A 123 13.40 -25.13 25.81
N TYR A 124 14.63 -24.66 25.97
CA TYR A 124 14.93 -23.24 26.22
C TYR A 124 14.93 -22.42 24.93
N CYS A 125 15.75 -22.76 23.94
CA CYS A 125 15.85 -22.03 22.68
C CYS A 125 14.62 -22.24 21.78
N GLY A 126 14.03 -23.43 21.84
CA GLY A 126 12.84 -23.82 21.07
C GLY A 126 11.51 -23.53 21.75
N ARG A 127 11.50 -22.91 22.94
CA ARG A 127 10.29 -22.67 23.75
C ARG A 127 9.12 -22.10 22.97
N ASP A 128 9.39 -21.15 22.08
CA ASP A 128 8.37 -20.50 21.25
C ASP A 128 7.69 -21.49 20.30
N PHE A 129 8.44 -22.44 19.74
CA PHE A 129 7.86 -23.45 18.82
C PHE A 129 6.92 -24.40 19.57
N PHE A 130 7.32 -24.88 20.73
CA PHE A 130 6.49 -25.79 21.53
C PHE A 130 5.24 -25.09 22.08
N SER A 131 5.36 -23.88 22.59
CA SER A 131 4.21 -23.13 23.10
C SER A 131 3.19 -22.81 21.99
N HIS A 132 3.64 -22.41 20.80
CA HIS A 132 2.75 -22.18 19.66
C HIS A 132 2.16 -23.48 19.08
N ALA A 133 2.92 -24.58 19.06
CA ALA A 133 2.42 -25.88 18.65
C ALA A 133 1.29 -26.35 19.58
N PHE A 134 1.45 -26.21 20.89
CA PHE A 134 0.42 -26.55 21.89
C PHE A 134 -0.84 -25.70 21.71
N LEU A 135 -0.69 -24.38 21.55
CA LEU A 135 -1.84 -23.49 21.25
C LEU A 135 -2.50 -23.84 19.91
N GLY A 136 -1.72 -24.21 18.90
CA GLY A 136 -2.20 -24.66 17.60
C GLY A 136 -3.03 -25.95 17.69
N LEU A 137 -2.59 -26.92 18.46
CA LEU A 137 -3.34 -28.16 18.74
C LEU A 137 -4.67 -27.85 19.43
N LYS A 138 -4.65 -27.02 20.48
CA LYS A 138 -5.87 -26.63 21.22
C LYS A 138 -6.88 -25.90 20.35
N SER A 139 -6.41 -25.05 19.41
CA SER A 139 -7.26 -24.28 18.50
C SER A 139 -7.61 -25.02 17.19
N LYS A 140 -7.17 -26.29 17.03
CA LYS A 140 -7.29 -27.09 15.79
C LYS A 140 -6.72 -26.37 14.56
N ASN A 141 -5.65 -25.59 14.76
CA ASN A 141 -4.98 -24.81 13.73
C ASN A 141 -3.50 -25.17 13.66
N LEU A 142 -3.21 -26.30 13.01
CA LEU A 142 -1.85 -26.81 12.85
C LEU A 142 -1.05 -25.87 11.95
N ASP A 143 0.18 -25.56 12.39
CA ASP A 143 1.06 -24.63 11.71
C ASP A 143 2.51 -25.17 11.60
N MET A 144 3.41 -24.34 11.11
CA MET A 144 4.84 -24.62 11.02
C MET A 144 5.43 -25.01 12.38
N ASN A 145 5.02 -24.33 13.47
CA ASN A 145 5.58 -24.60 14.79
C ASN A 145 5.24 -26.03 15.24
N THR A 146 4.08 -26.55 14.82
CA THR A 146 3.65 -27.93 15.05
C THR A 146 4.60 -28.92 14.36
N LEU A 147 4.95 -28.68 13.08
CA LEU A 147 5.87 -29.54 12.33
C LEU A 147 7.28 -29.55 12.93
N VAL A 148 7.79 -28.36 13.28
CA VAL A 148 9.13 -28.22 13.92
C VAL A 148 9.13 -28.90 15.29
N ALA A 149 8.10 -28.66 16.12
CA ALA A 149 7.99 -29.28 17.43
C ALA A 149 7.92 -30.79 17.34
N LEU A 150 7.07 -31.35 16.44
CA LEU A 150 6.96 -32.79 16.22
C LEU A 150 8.28 -33.39 15.71
N GLY A 151 8.91 -32.79 14.68
CA GLY A 151 10.16 -33.29 14.12
C GLY A 151 11.31 -33.26 15.13
N THR A 152 11.44 -32.16 15.88
CA THR A 152 12.49 -32.05 16.91
C THR A 152 12.25 -32.99 18.09
N LEU A 153 10.98 -33.05 18.56
CA LEU A 153 10.62 -33.95 19.66
C LEU A 153 10.80 -35.43 19.28
N SER A 154 10.39 -35.81 18.06
CA SER A 154 10.60 -37.17 17.56
C SER A 154 12.08 -37.54 17.52
N ALA A 155 12.96 -36.66 17.02
CA ALA A 155 14.40 -36.87 16.98
C ALA A 155 14.99 -37.00 18.39
N PHE A 156 14.55 -36.15 19.33
CA PHE A 156 14.99 -36.21 20.71
C PHE A 156 14.50 -37.48 21.42
N VAL A 157 13.21 -37.82 21.31
CA VAL A 157 12.62 -39.01 21.93
C VAL A 157 13.25 -40.28 21.37
N TYR A 158 13.48 -40.35 20.05
CA TYR A 158 14.23 -41.47 19.46
C TYR A 158 15.60 -41.65 20.10
N SER A 159 16.43 -40.58 20.18
CA SER A 159 17.75 -40.64 20.82
C SER A 159 17.69 -41.01 22.31
N PHE A 160 16.63 -40.56 23.00
CA PHE A 160 16.42 -40.92 24.40
C PHE A 160 16.08 -42.41 24.57
N LEU A 161 15.29 -43.02 23.66
CA LEU A 161 14.99 -44.45 23.68
C LEU A 161 16.22 -45.31 23.34
N VAL A 162 17.07 -44.87 22.44
CA VAL A 162 18.38 -45.49 22.16
C VAL A 162 19.28 -45.39 23.38
N TYR A 163 19.36 -44.18 24.02
CA TYR A 163 20.12 -43.99 25.26
C TYR A 163 19.66 -44.91 26.39
N LEU A 164 18.38 -45.20 26.52
CA LEU A 164 17.82 -46.14 27.49
C LEU A 164 18.02 -47.62 27.07
N GLN A 165 18.71 -47.89 25.95
CA GLN A 165 18.93 -49.24 25.39
C GLN A 165 17.66 -50.02 25.05
N ILE A 166 16.50 -49.31 24.87
CA ILE A 166 15.27 -49.89 24.43
C ILE A 166 15.37 -50.29 22.93
N PHE A 167 16.08 -49.47 22.13
CA PHE A 167 16.50 -49.79 20.78
C PHE A 167 17.95 -50.25 20.77
N LYS A 168 18.26 -51.33 20.05
CA LYS A 168 19.60 -51.92 19.96
C LYS A 168 20.57 -51.20 19.00
N GLU A 169 20.32 -49.92 18.71
CA GLU A 169 21.08 -49.14 17.77
C GLU A 169 22.12 -48.29 18.50
N GLU A 170 23.28 -48.01 17.86
CA GLU A 170 24.39 -47.28 18.46
C GLU A 170 24.36 -45.79 18.22
N ASP A 171 23.58 -45.31 17.25
CA ASP A 171 23.59 -43.93 16.83
C ASP A 171 22.61 -43.05 17.61
N LEU A 172 23.14 -42.09 18.34
CA LEU A 172 22.39 -41.07 19.05
C LEU A 172 22.23 -39.82 18.17
N TYR A 173 21.05 -39.25 18.13
CA TYR A 173 20.72 -38.04 17.32
C TYR A 173 20.49 -36.79 18.18
N PHE A 174 21.09 -36.67 19.35
CA PHE A 174 20.95 -35.49 20.20
C PHE A 174 21.52 -34.23 19.54
N SER A 175 22.63 -34.35 18.81
CA SER A 175 23.19 -33.25 18.00
C SER A 175 22.26 -32.86 16.87
N GLY A 176 21.72 -33.84 16.14
CA GLY A 176 20.76 -33.62 15.06
C GLY A 176 19.51 -32.90 15.54
N ALA A 177 18.93 -33.29 16.69
CA ALA A 177 17.77 -32.62 17.25
C ALA A 177 18.05 -31.16 17.63
N MET A 178 19.25 -30.88 18.19
CA MET A 178 19.66 -29.52 18.51
C MET A 178 19.97 -28.66 17.27
N MET A 179 20.59 -29.29 16.23
CA MET A 179 20.86 -28.63 14.95
C MET A 179 19.55 -28.22 14.25
N ILE A 180 18.48 -29.02 14.35
CA ILE A 180 17.16 -28.65 13.80
C ILE A 180 16.72 -27.31 14.39
N ILE A 181 16.75 -27.14 15.73
CA ILE A 181 16.41 -25.87 16.38
C ILE A 181 17.30 -24.74 15.93
N SER A 182 18.61 -24.97 15.81
CA SER A 182 19.58 -23.96 15.39
C SER A 182 19.30 -23.48 13.96
N PHE A 183 19.06 -24.39 13.03
CA PHE A 183 18.77 -24.03 11.65
C PHE A 183 17.42 -23.34 11.50
N VAL A 184 16.37 -23.78 12.21
CA VAL A 184 15.06 -23.11 12.19
C VAL A 184 15.16 -21.70 12.78
N LEU A 185 15.91 -21.51 13.87
CA LEU A 185 16.16 -20.17 14.44
C LEU A 185 16.96 -19.28 13.47
N LEU A 186 17.95 -19.83 12.77
CA LEU A 186 18.71 -19.13 11.73
C LEU A 186 17.77 -18.66 10.61
N GLY A 187 16.90 -19.54 10.13
CA GLY A 187 15.89 -19.21 9.12
C GLY A 187 14.98 -18.09 9.57
N LYS A 188 14.45 -18.15 10.79
CA LYS A 188 13.61 -17.08 11.38
C LYS A 188 14.36 -15.77 11.57
N TYR A 189 15.63 -15.82 11.95
CA TYR A 189 16.45 -14.61 12.05
C TYR A 189 16.68 -13.94 10.70
N LEU A 190 17.04 -14.71 9.67
CA LEU A 190 17.23 -14.21 8.31
C LEU A 190 15.91 -13.66 7.73
N GLU A 191 14.80 -14.37 7.94
CA GLU A 191 13.47 -13.92 7.56
C GLU A 191 13.10 -12.60 8.25
N SER A 192 13.31 -12.48 9.56
CA SER A 192 13.06 -11.26 10.33
C SER A 192 13.88 -10.09 9.80
N LYS A 193 15.18 -10.28 9.54
CA LYS A 193 16.07 -9.27 8.96
C LYS A 193 15.61 -8.83 7.56
N ALA A 194 15.16 -9.76 6.74
CA ALA A 194 14.70 -9.48 5.39
C ALA A 194 13.35 -8.75 5.37
N LYS A 195 12.40 -9.12 6.25
CA LYS A 195 11.15 -8.38 6.46
C LYS A 195 11.40 -6.95 6.90
N PHE A 196 12.31 -6.77 7.85
CA PHE A 196 12.71 -5.46 8.33
C PHE A 196 13.19 -4.55 7.19
N LYS A 197 14.02 -5.10 6.29
CA LYS A 197 14.48 -4.39 5.08
C LYS A 197 13.37 -4.13 4.05
N ALA A 198 12.32 -4.96 4.01
CA ALA A 198 11.17 -4.75 3.13
C ALA A 198 10.29 -3.57 3.58
N GLN A 199 10.24 -3.27 4.89
CA GLN A 199 9.44 -2.21 5.50
C GLN A 199 10.16 -0.85 5.62
N ASP A 200 11.33 -0.67 5.01
CA ASP A 200 12.13 0.56 5.14
C ASP A 200 11.34 1.85 4.84
N TYR A 201 10.40 1.82 3.87
CA TYR A 201 9.61 3.00 3.52
C TYR A 201 8.61 3.39 4.62
N GLN A 202 7.95 2.41 5.26
CA GLN A 202 7.07 2.69 6.40
C GLN A 202 7.85 3.37 7.53
N ARG A 203 9.11 2.96 7.74
CA ARG A 203 10.00 3.59 8.73
C ARG A 203 10.44 5.00 8.35
N ILE A 204 10.64 5.28 7.07
CA ILE A 204 10.92 6.65 6.61
C ILE A 204 9.72 7.54 6.95
N LEU A 205 8.49 7.07 6.71
CA LEU A 205 7.26 7.77 7.10
C LEU A 205 7.16 8.00 8.62
N GLU A 206 7.56 7.02 9.42
CA GLU A 206 7.59 7.12 10.89
C GLU A 206 8.66 8.09 11.39
N ASN A 207 9.81 8.19 10.71
CA ASN A 207 10.92 9.06 11.10
C ASN A 207 10.69 10.55 10.76
N ILE A 208 9.78 10.86 9.82
CA ILE A 208 9.38 12.24 9.49
C ILE A 208 8.49 12.82 10.59
N ASP A 209 7.87 11.96 11.38
CA ASP A 209 7.02 12.36 12.50
C ASP A 209 7.89 12.83 13.68
N THR A 210 7.95 14.13 13.86
CA THR A 210 8.55 14.69 15.07
C THR A 210 7.71 14.31 16.28
N LYS A 211 8.32 13.60 17.23
CA LYS A 211 7.63 13.11 18.43
C LYS A 211 7.08 14.24 19.31
N LYS A 212 7.63 15.44 19.19
CA LYS A 212 7.29 16.64 19.95
C LYS A 212 7.28 17.87 19.07
N THR A 213 6.41 18.80 19.38
CA THR A 213 6.31 20.10 18.71
C THR A 213 6.14 21.22 19.71
N LYS A 214 6.42 22.44 19.31
CA LYS A 214 6.30 23.64 20.13
C LYS A 214 5.00 24.35 19.78
N ILE A 215 4.15 24.55 20.77
CA ILE A 215 2.94 25.38 20.66
C ILE A 215 3.16 26.70 21.39
N LEU A 216 2.58 27.75 20.85
CA LEU A 216 2.50 29.07 21.47
C LEU A 216 1.16 29.16 22.22
N LEU A 217 1.20 29.41 23.51
CA LEU A 217 0.01 29.60 24.33
C LEU A 217 -0.47 31.07 24.24
N GLU A 218 -1.67 31.34 24.76
CA GLU A 218 -2.28 32.69 24.74
C GLU A 218 -1.43 33.77 25.47
N ASP A 219 -0.61 33.32 26.43
CA ASP A 219 0.32 34.16 27.18
C ASP A 219 1.69 34.34 26.46
N GLU A 220 1.78 33.98 25.19
CA GLU A 220 3.01 33.96 24.38
C GLU A 220 4.11 33.00 24.89
N SER A 221 3.86 32.20 25.90
CA SER A 221 4.80 31.19 26.34
C SER A 221 4.86 30.00 25.38
N ILE A 222 6.06 29.42 25.24
CA ILE A 222 6.29 28.27 24.37
C ILE A 222 6.23 27.01 25.20
N LYS A 223 5.34 26.09 24.83
CA LYS A 223 5.21 24.77 25.46
C LYS A 223 5.54 23.66 24.47
N GLU A 224 6.40 22.75 24.87
CA GLU A 224 6.67 21.55 24.09
C GLU A 224 5.66 20.45 24.44
N ILE A 225 4.93 19.95 23.43
CA ILE A 225 3.94 18.89 23.57
C ILE A 225 4.23 17.75 22.61
N PRO A 226 3.75 16.51 22.88
CA PRO A 226 3.76 15.46 21.87
C PRO A 226 2.92 15.88 20.66
N SER A 227 3.41 15.63 19.44
CA SER A 227 2.74 16.03 18.19
C SER A 227 1.30 15.55 18.10
N SER A 228 1.01 14.35 18.61
CA SER A 228 -0.33 13.75 18.63
C SER A 228 -1.38 14.53 19.43
N PHE A 229 -0.94 15.44 20.32
CA PHE A 229 -1.84 16.26 21.14
C PHE A 229 -2.21 17.60 20.49
N VAL A 230 -1.64 17.94 19.34
CA VAL A 230 -1.96 19.16 18.60
C VAL A 230 -3.43 19.12 18.16
N LYS A 231 -4.15 20.19 18.49
CA LYS A 231 -5.58 20.38 18.16
C LYS A 231 -5.74 21.41 17.06
N SER A 232 -6.89 21.39 16.39
CA SER A 232 -7.28 22.48 15.50
C SER A 232 -7.39 23.78 16.30
N GLY A 233 -6.78 24.85 15.79
CA GLY A 233 -6.68 26.16 16.43
C GLY A 233 -5.36 26.43 17.16
N ASP A 234 -4.58 25.40 17.51
CA ASP A 234 -3.27 25.58 18.15
C ASP A 234 -2.30 26.35 17.23
N VAL A 235 -1.48 27.20 17.82
CA VAL A 235 -0.44 27.92 17.09
C VAL A 235 0.90 27.21 17.27
N LEU A 236 1.43 26.67 16.17
CA LEU A 236 2.69 25.95 16.13
C LEU A 236 3.84 26.92 15.84
N LEU A 237 4.97 26.75 16.52
CA LEU A 237 6.22 27.42 16.19
C LEU A 237 7.18 26.41 15.57
N VAL A 238 7.46 26.57 14.27
CA VAL A 238 8.32 25.66 13.50
C VAL A 238 9.54 26.43 13.02
N LYS A 239 10.74 25.94 13.35
CA LYS A 239 12.03 26.53 13.02
C LYS A 239 12.77 25.71 11.97
N GLU A 240 13.87 26.25 11.48
CA GLU A 240 14.78 25.59 10.56
C GLU A 240 15.16 24.18 11.04
N GLY A 241 15.09 23.19 10.13
CA GLY A 241 15.31 21.77 10.38
C GLY A 241 14.13 21.04 11.04
N GLU A 242 13.08 21.74 11.46
CA GLU A 242 11.90 21.12 12.08
C GLU A 242 10.83 20.79 11.01
N SER A 243 10.08 19.72 11.24
CA SER A 243 8.95 19.33 10.37
C SER A 243 7.65 19.92 10.89
N ILE A 244 6.78 20.30 9.98
CA ILE A 244 5.40 20.72 10.27
C ILE A 244 4.58 19.48 10.66
N VAL A 245 3.90 19.51 11.80
CA VAL A 245 3.19 18.34 12.36
C VAL A 245 1.69 18.32 12.09
N ALA A 246 1.10 19.44 11.72
CA ALA A 246 -0.32 19.56 11.37
C ALA A 246 -0.53 20.49 10.19
N ASP A 247 -1.55 20.22 9.38
CA ASP A 247 -1.96 21.09 8.29
C ASP A 247 -2.49 22.42 8.86
N GLY A 248 -2.11 23.56 8.26
CA GLY A 248 -2.49 24.86 8.78
C GLY A 248 -2.21 26.02 7.82
N VAL A 249 -2.37 27.23 8.34
CA VAL A 249 -2.09 28.48 7.63
C VAL A 249 -1.01 29.25 8.38
N VAL A 250 -0.07 29.85 7.64
CA VAL A 250 0.99 30.70 8.19
C VAL A 250 0.38 31.97 8.75
N LEU A 251 0.53 32.20 10.07
CA LEU A 251 0.09 33.44 10.74
C LEU A 251 1.16 34.52 10.69
N LEU A 252 2.43 34.12 10.79
CA LEU A 252 3.56 35.06 10.83
C LEU A 252 4.85 34.38 10.35
N GLY A 253 5.67 35.13 9.63
CA GLY A 253 6.98 34.68 9.17
C GLY A 253 7.01 34.29 7.71
N SER A 254 8.20 33.95 7.23
CA SER A 254 8.42 33.38 5.91
C SER A 254 9.50 32.31 6.01
N ALA A 255 9.34 31.24 5.24
CA ALA A 255 10.29 30.12 5.22
C ALA A 255 10.28 29.40 3.88
N GLU A 256 11.43 28.85 3.52
CA GLU A 256 11.54 27.89 2.44
C GLU A 256 11.26 26.48 2.98
N LEU A 257 10.30 25.80 2.36
CA LEU A 257 9.86 24.47 2.76
C LEU A 257 10.32 23.43 1.74
N ASP A 258 10.92 22.36 2.24
CA ASP A 258 11.06 21.11 1.49
C ASP A 258 9.75 20.35 1.55
N MET A 259 9.07 20.29 0.43
CA MET A 259 7.83 19.54 0.24
C MET A 259 8.06 18.27 -0.58
N SER A 260 9.31 17.91 -0.88
CA SER A 260 9.66 16.79 -1.76
C SER A 260 9.06 15.46 -1.33
N PHE A 261 8.87 15.29 -0.03
CA PHE A 261 8.21 14.09 0.53
C PHE A 261 6.70 14.04 0.25
N LEU A 262 6.03 15.21 0.18
CA LEU A 262 4.57 15.31 0.01
C LEU A 262 4.17 15.32 -1.47
N ASN A 263 4.84 16.14 -2.27
CA ASN A 263 4.50 16.36 -3.68
C ASN A 263 5.60 15.92 -4.66
N GLY A 264 6.79 15.55 -4.17
CA GLY A 264 7.93 15.11 -4.96
C GLY A 264 8.64 16.20 -5.75
N GLU A 265 8.40 17.45 -5.45
CA GLU A 265 9.14 18.56 -6.01
C GLU A 265 10.38 18.83 -5.18
N PHE A 266 11.56 18.77 -5.80
CA PHE A 266 12.84 18.98 -5.10
C PHE A 266 13.19 20.44 -4.90
N LEU A 267 12.49 21.35 -5.57
CA LEU A 267 12.70 22.79 -5.38
C LEU A 267 12.00 23.26 -4.12
N PRO A 268 12.71 23.95 -3.21
CA PRO A 268 12.08 24.55 -2.04
C PRO A 268 10.98 25.53 -2.43
N VAL A 269 9.89 25.51 -1.67
CA VAL A 269 8.74 26.39 -1.89
C VAL A 269 8.75 27.46 -0.81
N LEU A 270 8.84 28.73 -1.23
CA LEU A 270 8.73 29.86 -0.30
C LEU A 270 7.28 30.00 0.15
N LYS A 271 7.05 29.97 1.47
CA LYS A 271 5.78 30.19 2.13
C LYS A 271 5.81 31.46 2.98
N LYS A 272 4.75 32.25 2.89
CA LYS A 272 4.59 33.55 3.58
C LYS A 272 3.28 33.55 4.37
N GLU A 273 3.06 34.64 5.09
CA GLU A 273 1.82 34.88 5.83
C GLU A 273 0.58 34.75 4.93
N GLY A 274 -0.42 34.01 5.40
CA GLY A 274 -1.64 33.64 4.68
C GLY A 274 -1.55 32.38 3.83
N ASP A 275 -0.36 31.82 3.59
CA ASP A 275 -0.19 30.62 2.79
C ASP A 275 -0.58 29.35 3.57
N GLU A 276 -1.19 28.38 2.87
CA GLU A 276 -1.43 27.04 3.42
C GLU A 276 -0.14 26.22 3.44
N VAL A 277 0.05 25.48 4.53
CA VAL A 277 1.14 24.52 4.74
C VAL A 277 0.62 23.18 5.18
N GLN A 278 1.38 22.12 4.88
CA GLN A 278 0.99 20.73 5.11
C GLN A 278 1.94 20.04 6.08
N ALA A 279 1.39 19.15 6.91
CA ALA A 279 2.17 18.28 7.78
C ALA A 279 3.09 17.37 6.96
N GLY A 280 4.35 17.23 7.40
CA GLY A 280 5.39 16.49 6.70
C GLY A 280 6.34 17.36 5.86
N ALA A 281 6.03 18.65 5.63
CA ALA A 281 6.99 19.60 5.07
C ALA A 281 8.07 19.95 6.10
N VAL A 282 9.31 20.12 5.65
CA VAL A 282 10.46 20.47 6.49
C VAL A 282 10.89 21.90 6.21
N VAL A 283 11.08 22.70 7.25
CA VAL A 283 11.60 24.08 7.13
C VAL A 283 13.09 24.00 6.83
N LEU A 284 13.51 24.47 5.64
CA LEU A 284 14.92 24.52 5.24
C LEU A 284 15.61 25.82 5.69
N ASN A 285 14.87 26.93 5.63
CA ASN A 285 15.39 28.24 5.97
C ASN A 285 14.26 29.10 6.49
N GLY A 286 14.46 29.84 7.59
CA GLY A 286 13.46 30.70 8.21
C GLY A 286 12.72 30.06 9.40
N ALA A 287 11.61 30.68 9.79
CA ALA A 287 10.74 30.21 10.86
C ALA A 287 9.29 30.64 10.58
N LEU A 288 8.34 29.80 11.00
CA LEU A 288 6.92 30.02 10.80
C LEU A 288 6.14 29.89 12.11
N ARG A 289 5.16 30.78 12.30
CA ARG A 289 4.05 30.57 13.22
C ARG A 289 2.84 30.08 12.40
N ILE A 290 2.34 28.87 12.68
CA ILE A 290 1.32 28.20 11.88
C ILE A 290 0.11 27.95 12.77
N LYS A 291 -1.07 28.39 12.34
CA LYS A 291 -2.35 28.02 12.97
C LYS A 291 -2.82 26.71 12.39
N ALA A 292 -2.90 25.68 13.21
CA ALA A 292 -3.36 24.35 12.79
C ALA A 292 -4.86 24.41 12.43
N ASN A 293 -5.19 23.96 11.22
CA ASN A 293 -6.58 23.85 10.72
C ASN A 293 -7.21 22.50 11.07
N LYS A 294 -6.37 21.50 11.30
CA LYS A 294 -6.77 20.13 11.63
C LYS A 294 -5.98 19.65 12.85
N LYS A 295 -6.50 18.60 13.51
CA LYS A 295 -5.71 17.87 14.51
C LYS A 295 -4.53 17.18 13.81
N ALA A 296 -3.41 17.00 14.50
CA ALA A 296 -2.25 16.29 13.92
C ALA A 296 -2.60 14.86 13.46
N MET A 297 -3.49 14.18 14.18
CA MET A 297 -3.98 12.83 13.81
C MET A 297 -4.81 12.81 12.51
N ASP A 298 -5.34 13.95 12.07
CA ASP A 298 -6.13 14.12 10.84
C ASP A 298 -5.31 14.81 9.75
N SER A 299 -4.01 15.03 9.99
CA SER A 299 -3.10 15.70 9.05
C SER A 299 -2.87 14.91 7.77
N THR A 300 -2.43 15.60 6.72
CA THR A 300 -2.08 14.99 5.43
C THR A 300 -1.03 13.87 5.58
N LEU A 301 0.00 14.08 6.39
CA LEU A 301 1.03 13.06 6.67
C LEU A 301 0.43 11.82 7.31
N GLU A 302 -0.46 11.99 8.29
CA GLU A 302 -1.08 10.86 8.99
C GLU A 302 -2.05 10.10 8.08
N GLN A 303 -2.76 10.80 7.18
CA GLN A 303 -3.58 10.15 6.15
C GLN A 303 -2.73 9.29 5.20
N ILE A 304 -1.58 9.77 4.75
CA ILE A 304 -0.63 8.99 3.92
C ILE A 304 -0.16 7.76 4.67
N LYS A 305 0.25 7.89 5.94
CA LYS A 305 0.66 6.77 6.79
C LYS A 305 -0.46 5.72 6.92
N ASN A 306 -1.67 6.17 7.20
CA ASN A 306 -2.82 5.31 7.35
C ASN A 306 -3.14 4.54 6.06
N LEU A 307 -3.12 5.19 4.90
CA LEU A 307 -3.32 4.53 3.61
C LEU A 307 -2.25 3.46 3.32
N VAL A 308 -0.98 3.76 3.58
CA VAL A 308 0.12 2.78 3.42
C VAL A 308 -0.04 1.61 4.40
N PHE A 309 -0.50 1.89 5.62
CA PHE A 309 -0.77 0.87 6.63
C PHE A 309 -1.95 -0.04 6.27
N GLU A 310 -3.08 0.53 5.87
CA GLU A 310 -4.28 -0.21 5.43
C GLU A 310 -3.98 -1.11 4.25
N ALA A 311 -3.23 -0.58 3.28
CA ALA A 311 -2.77 -1.32 2.13
C ALA A 311 -2.06 -2.63 2.51
N GLY A 312 -1.28 -2.64 3.58
CA GLY A 312 -0.59 -3.84 4.05
C GLY A 312 -1.48 -4.90 4.72
N ASN A 313 -2.74 -4.57 5.03
CA ASN A 313 -3.68 -5.47 5.71
C ASN A 313 -4.65 -6.16 4.76
N ILE A 314 -4.87 -5.64 3.55
CA ILE A 314 -5.78 -6.21 2.57
C ILE A 314 -5.14 -7.42 1.89
N LYS A 315 -5.82 -8.57 1.92
CA LYS A 315 -5.35 -9.79 1.27
C LYS A 315 -5.72 -9.83 -0.20
N SER A 316 -4.77 -10.21 -1.01
CA SER A 316 -4.97 -10.42 -2.44
C SER A 316 -5.58 -11.80 -2.76
N PRO A 317 -6.18 -12.00 -3.94
CA PRO A 317 -6.71 -13.29 -4.37
C PRO A 317 -5.69 -14.42 -4.32
N LEU A 318 -4.44 -14.17 -4.75
CA LEU A 318 -3.37 -15.17 -4.69
C LEU A 318 -2.94 -15.49 -3.25
N ALA A 319 -2.97 -14.50 -2.34
CA ALA A 319 -2.72 -14.75 -0.92
C ALA A 319 -3.81 -15.65 -0.31
N ASN A 320 -5.08 -15.39 -0.60
CA ASN A 320 -6.18 -16.22 -0.13
C ASN A 320 -6.07 -17.68 -0.62
N LEU A 321 -5.67 -17.88 -1.88
CA LEU A 321 -5.42 -19.21 -2.43
C LEU A 321 -4.29 -19.94 -1.70
N ALA A 322 -3.16 -19.25 -1.47
CA ALA A 322 -2.04 -19.80 -0.73
C ALA A 322 -2.41 -20.17 0.71
N ASP A 323 -3.23 -19.35 1.37
CA ASP A 323 -3.74 -19.59 2.73
C ASP A 323 -4.65 -20.83 2.79
N GLN A 324 -5.53 -21.02 1.80
CA GLN A 324 -6.39 -22.20 1.71
C GLN A 324 -5.57 -23.49 1.54
N ILE A 325 -4.58 -23.46 0.66
CA ILE A 325 -3.67 -24.60 0.45
C ILE A 325 -2.93 -24.93 1.75
N SER A 326 -2.34 -23.93 2.39
CA SER A 326 -1.56 -24.10 3.63
C SER A 326 -2.38 -24.74 4.76
N LYS A 327 -3.68 -24.46 4.83
CA LYS A 327 -4.57 -24.98 5.86
C LYS A 327 -4.65 -26.53 5.85
N TYR A 328 -4.74 -27.12 4.66
CA TYR A 328 -4.87 -28.59 4.52
C TYR A 328 -3.51 -29.27 4.40
N PHE A 329 -2.51 -28.54 3.95
CA PHE A 329 -1.17 -29.07 3.67
C PHE A 329 -0.49 -29.64 4.92
N VAL A 330 -0.52 -28.91 6.05
CA VAL A 330 0.15 -29.35 7.29
C VAL A 330 -0.45 -30.65 7.81
N GLY A 331 -1.79 -30.78 7.84
CA GLY A 331 -2.45 -32.01 8.24
C GLY A 331 -2.14 -33.18 7.30
N GLY A 332 -2.14 -32.93 5.99
CA GLY A 332 -1.77 -33.91 4.97
C GLY A 332 -0.32 -34.40 5.12
N ILE A 333 0.61 -33.49 5.43
CA ILE A 333 2.04 -33.85 5.66
C ILE A 333 2.21 -34.68 6.91
N ILE A 334 1.54 -34.37 8.01
CA ILE A 334 1.61 -35.18 9.24
C ILE A 334 1.14 -36.59 8.95
N PHE A 335 0.01 -36.75 8.24
CA PHE A 335 -0.50 -38.04 7.81
C PHE A 335 0.47 -38.79 6.88
N PHE A 336 1.06 -38.06 5.90
CA PHE A 336 2.02 -38.66 4.98
C PHE A 336 3.31 -39.10 5.70
N ALA A 337 3.83 -38.29 6.64
CA ALA A 337 4.99 -38.65 7.45
C ALA A 337 4.74 -39.89 8.29
N PHE A 338 3.50 -40.07 8.81
CA PHE A 338 3.08 -41.30 9.49
C PHE A 338 3.10 -42.51 8.55
N LEU A 339 2.61 -42.34 7.32
CA LEU A 339 2.67 -43.44 6.32
C LEU A 339 4.10 -43.81 5.95
N VAL A 340 4.99 -42.81 5.79
CA VAL A 340 6.43 -43.04 5.55
C VAL A 340 7.09 -43.76 6.72
N PHE A 341 6.74 -43.39 7.95
CA PHE A 341 7.20 -44.07 9.15
C PHE A 341 6.80 -45.54 9.13
N VAL A 342 5.51 -45.83 8.94
CA VAL A 342 5.00 -47.24 8.90
C VAL A 342 5.66 -48.03 7.76
N PHE A 343 5.81 -47.43 6.58
CA PHE A 343 6.42 -48.10 5.43
C PHE A 343 7.87 -48.54 5.73
N TRP A 344 8.71 -47.65 6.26
CA TRP A 344 10.09 -47.96 6.55
C TRP A 344 10.28 -48.80 7.82
N ALA A 345 9.40 -48.72 8.81
CA ALA A 345 9.40 -49.58 9.98
C ALA A 345 9.12 -51.07 9.63
N VAL A 346 8.34 -51.30 8.56
CA VAL A 346 8.09 -52.66 8.07
C VAL A 346 9.16 -53.15 7.08
N LYS A 347 9.70 -52.24 6.26
CA LYS A 347 10.60 -52.59 5.15
C LYS A 347 12.08 -52.60 5.51
N ALA A 348 12.50 -51.80 6.50
CA ALA A 348 13.88 -51.69 6.96
C ALA A 348 13.93 -51.81 8.49
N ASP A 349 14.09 -50.71 9.19
CA ASP A 349 14.28 -50.62 10.66
C ASP A 349 13.61 -49.33 11.21
N LEU A 350 13.46 -49.25 12.53
CA LEU A 350 12.84 -48.13 13.20
C LEU A 350 13.69 -46.86 13.12
N ASN A 351 15.02 -46.94 13.02
CA ASN A 351 15.89 -45.79 12.83
C ASN A 351 15.65 -45.12 11.50
N THR A 352 15.68 -45.88 10.41
CA THR A 352 15.40 -45.41 9.05
C THR A 352 13.98 -44.84 8.98
N ALA A 353 13.01 -45.47 9.61
CA ALA A 353 11.63 -44.97 9.67
C ALA A 353 11.53 -43.61 10.35
N PHE A 354 12.16 -43.44 11.52
CA PHE A 354 12.20 -42.15 12.23
C PHE A 354 12.87 -41.06 11.45
N LEU A 355 14.06 -41.33 10.87
CA LEU A 355 14.83 -40.36 10.11
C LEU A 355 14.03 -39.83 8.91
N HIS A 356 13.43 -40.71 8.11
CA HIS A 356 12.64 -40.31 6.95
C HIS A 356 11.37 -39.57 7.36
N ALA A 357 10.66 -40.02 8.39
CA ALA A 357 9.47 -39.32 8.88
C ALA A 357 9.79 -37.92 9.40
N CYS A 358 10.87 -37.79 10.20
CA CYS A 358 11.34 -36.50 10.70
C CYS A 358 11.79 -35.58 9.55
N ALA A 359 12.53 -36.11 8.56
CA ALA A 359 12.96 -35.34 7.40
C ALA A 359 11.76 -34.82 6.59
N VAL A 360 10.72 -35.64 6.39
CA VAL A 360 9.47 -35.24 5.73
C VAL A 360 8.76 -34.15 6.50
N LEU A 361 8.62 -34.24 7.83
CA LEU A 361 7.99 -33.20 8.65
C LEU A 361 8.71 -31.86 8.54
N LEU A 362 10.03 -31.87 8.54
CA LEU A 362 10.84 -30.64 8.54
C LEU A 362 10.92 -29.99 7.17
N ILE A 363 11.14 -30.78 6.09
CA ILE A 363 11.27 -30.23 4.73
C ILE A 363 9.96 -29.62 4.21
N SER A 364 8.84 -30.15 4.65
CA SER A 364 7.52 -29.83 4.12
C SER A 364 6.90 -28.57 4.71
N CYS A 365 7.67 -27.74 5.40
CA CYS A 365 7.14 -26.49 5.94
C CYS A 365 6.64 -25.54 4.83
N PRO A 366 5.39 -25.08 4.84
CA PRO A 366 4.86 -24.14 3.86
C PRO A 366 5.21 -22.66 4.17
N CYS A 367 6.31 -22.40 4.88
CA CYS A 367 6.70 -21.06 5.35
C CYS A 367 6.87 -20.07 4.20
N ALA A 368 7.54 -20.48 3.14
CA ALA A 368 7.78 -19.68 1.94
C ALA A 368 6.46 -19.32 1.23
N LEU A 369 5.50 -20.24 1.20
CA LEU A 369 4.20 -20.06 0.56
C LEU A 369 3.39 -18.93 1.20
N GLY A 370 3.29 -18.90 2.53
CA GLY A 370 2.57 -17.87 3.27
C GLY A 370 3.18 -16.46 3.15
N LEU A 371 4.49 -16.37 2.84
CA LEU A 371 5.21 -15.09 2.70
C LEU A 371 5.29 -14.59 1.26
N ALA A 372 5.09 -15.46 0.28
CA ALA A 372 5.31 -15.19 -1.14
C ALA A 372 4.56 -13.95 -1.66
N THR A 373 3.29 -13.82 -1.31
CA THR A 373 2.43 -12.72 -1.74
C THR A 373 2.54 -11.48 -0.85
N PRO A 374 2.39 -11.56 0.48
CA PRO A 374 2.38 -10.38 1.33
C PRO A 374 3.66 -9.54 1.24
N ILE A 375 4.84 -10.17 1.23
CA ILE A 375 6.10 -9.43 1.14
C ILE A 375 6.23 -8.73 -0.22
N ALA A 376 5.87 -9.38 -1.31
CA ALA A 376 5.93 -8.77 -2.63
C ALA A 376 5.00 -7.55 -2.72
N LEU A 377 3.79 -7.62 -2.17
CA LEU A 377 2.84 -6.51 -2.13
C LEU A 377 3.35 -5.35 -1.26
N VAL A 378 3.89 -5.63 -0.06
CA VAL A 378 4.45 -4.59 0.81
C VAL A 378 5.61 -3.86 0.13
N VAL A 379 6.54 -4.59 -0.51
CA VAL A 379 7.66 -3.98 -1.23
C VAL A 379 7.19 -3.18 -2.44
N ALA A 380 6.18 -3.68 -3.17
CA ALA A 380 5.60 -2.98 -4.31
C ALA A 380 4.88 -1.70 -3.87
N SER A 381 4.07 -1.74 -2.80
CA SER A 381 3.38 -0.57 -2.25
C SER A 381 4.37 0.47 -1.74
N ALA A 382 5.45 0.04 -1.08
CA ALA A 382 6.52 0.92 -0.64
C ALA A 382 7.24 1.61 -1.83
N ASN A 383 7.46 0.88 -2.93
CA ASN A 383 8.04 1.45 -4.15
C ASN A 383 7.07 2.42 -4.85
N ALA A 384 5.78 2.07 -4.93
CA ALA A 384 4.75 2.95 -5.47
C ALA A 384 4.69 4.27 -4.70
N ALA A 385 4.67 4.21 -3.37
CA ALA A 385 4.60 5.38 -2.51
C ALA A 385 5.83 6.31 -2.67
N LYS A 386 7.03 5.77 -2.89
CA LYS A 386 8.23 6.55 -3.25
C LYS A 386 8.09 7.32 -4.57
N ASN A 387 7.24 6.83 -5.46
CA ASN A 387 6.91 7.46 -6.74
C ASN A 387 5.60 8.27 -6.67
N PHE A 388 5.17 8.68 -5.46
CA PHE A 388 3.95 9.47 -5.22
C PHE A 388 2.66 8.78 -5.70
N ILE A 389 2.65 7.45 -5.64
CA ILE A 389 1.53 6.60 -5.97
C ILE A 389 1.09 5.88 -4.70
N LEU A 390 -0.03 6.26 -4.12
CA LEU A 390 -0.59 5.58 -2.96
C LEU A 390 -1.48 4.43 -3.41
N ILE A 391 -1.22 3.25 -2.90
CA ILE A 391 -2.02 2.05 -3.18
C ILE A 391 -2.95 1.83 -1.99
N LYS A 392 -4.22 2.14 -2.15
CA LYS A 392 -5.25 1.94 -1.14
C LYS A 392 -5.65 0.46 -1.04
N ASN A 393 -5.66 -0.23 -2.17
CA ASN A 393 -6.01 -1.65 -2.26
C ASN A 393 -4.90 -2.44 -2.99
N PRO A 394 -3.99 -3.13 -2.27
CA PRO A 394 -2.92 -3.91 -2.90
C PRO A 394 -3.41 -5.08 -3.78
N ALA A 395 -4.62 -5.60 -3.52
CA ALA A 395 -5.21 -6.60 -4.40
C ALA A 395 -5.43 -6.05 -5.82
N ALA A 396 -5.59 -4.72 -5.95
CA ALA A 396 -5.68 -4.05 -7.24
C ALA A 396 -4.39 -4.13 -8.07
N LEU A 397 -3.19 -4.27 -7.45
CA LEU A 397 -1.96 -4.55 -8.19
C LEU A 397 -2.04 -5.84 -9.02
N GLU A 398 -2.59 -6.89 -8.44
CA GLU A 398 -2.76 -8.17 -9.17
C GLU A 398 -3.79 -8.04 -10.28
N LYS A 399 -4.89 -7.30 -10.04
CA LYS A 399 -5.95 -7.05 -11.03
C LYS A 399 -5.45 -6.14 -12.15
N LEU A 400 -4.67 -5.09 -11.83
CA LEU A 400 -4.11 -4.16 -12.81
C LEU A 400 -3.22 -4.87 -13.84
N ALA A 401 -2.44 -5.85 -13.40
CA ALA A 401 -1.62 -6.67 -14.30
C ALA A 401 -2.45 -7.50 -15.31
N LEU A 402 -3.75 -7.64 -15.11
CA LEU A 402 -4.67 -8.41 -15.94
C LEU A 402 -5.63 -7.55 -16.76
N VAL A 403 -5.59 -6.24 -16.62
CA VAL A 403 -6.46 -5.29 -17.32
C VAL A 403 -6.29 -5.43 -18.82
N LYS A 404 -7.42 -5.33 -19.55
CA LYS A 404 -7.50 -5.35 -21.00
C LYS A 404 -8.09 -4.06 -21.60
N TYR A 405 -8.88 -3.34 -20.80
CA TYR A 405 -9.63 -2.16 -21.24
C TYR A 405 -9.30 -0.99 -20.30
N ALA A 406 -8.79 0.11 -20.86
CA ALA A 406 -8.47 1.33 -20.11
C ALA A 406 -9.43 2.44 -20.49
N PHE A 407 -10.21 2.89 -19.53
CA PHE A 407 -11.18 3.97 -19.65
C PHE A 407 -10.62 5.22 -18.98
N PHE A 408 -10.72 6.35 -19.66
CA PHE A 408 -10.28 7.64 -19.17
C PHE A 408 -11.43 8.62 -19.14
N ASP A 409 -11.59 9.34 -18.03
CA ASP A 409 -12.32 10.60 -18.11
C ASP A 409 -11.52 11.61 -18.91
N LYS A 410 -12.20 12.57 -19.53
CA LYS A 410 -11.53 13.61 -20.33
C LYS A 410 -10.98 14.72 -19.43
N THR A 411 -11.88 15.36 -18.69
CA THR A 411 -11.62 16.64 -18.01
C THR A 411 -10.85 16.42 -16.71
N GLY A 412 -9.76 17.16 -16.49
CA GLY A 412 -8.91 16.97 -15.31
C GLY A 412 -8.08 15.68 -15.31
N THR A 413 -8.32 14.75 -16.24
CA THR A 413 -7.61 13.49 -16.38
C THR A 413 -6.65 13.50 -17.56
N LEU A 414 -7.16 13.51 -18.79
CA LEU A 414 -6.34 13.63 -20.00
C LEU A 414 -6.06 15.09 -20.39
N THR A 415 -6.91 16.01 -19.92
CA THR A 415 -6.74 17.46 -20.11
C THR A 415 -6.46 18.15 -18.79
N LYS A 416 -5.82 19.31 -18.85
CA LYS A 416 -5.68 20.21 -17.69
C LYS A 416 -7.07 20.69 -17.26
N GLU A 417 -7.26 20.98 -15.99
CA GLU A 417 -8.54 21.51 -15.46
C GLU A 417 -8.81 22.90 -16.01
N ASN A 418 -7.77 23.70 -16.21
CA ASN A 418 -7.90 25.06 -16.70
C ASN A 418 -7.97 25.09 -18.22
N LEU A 419 -8.92 25.88 -18.72
CA LEU A 419 -8.99 26.25 -20.12
C LEU A 419 -7.81 27.15 -20.49
N SER A 420 -7.43 27.16 -21.75
CA SER A 420 -6.46 28.13 -22.29
C SER A 420 -7.03 28.85 -23.48
N ILE A 421 -6.52 30.06 -23.72
CA ILE A 421 -6.89 30.87 -24.89
C ILE A 421 -6.28 30.17 -26.12
N PHE A 422 -7.14 29.77 -27.05
CA PHE A 422 -6.73 29.21 -28.33
C PHE A 422 -6.50 30.32 -29.36
N LYS A 423 -7.50 31.21 -29.52
CA LYS A 423 -7.45 32.30 -30.49
C LYS A 423 -8.47 33.37 -30.12
N HIS A 424 -8.26 34.61 -30.51
CA HIS A 424 -9.22 35.70 -30.41
C HIS A 424 -9.15 36.61 -31.65
N ASN A 425 -10.20 37.37 -31.89
CA ASN A 425 -10.28 38.35 -32.95
C ASN A 425 -10.49 39.81 -32.43
N LEU A 426 -10.29 40.01 -31.12
CA LEU A 426 -10.35 41.30 -30.46
C LEU A 426 -9.07 42.11 -30.68
N SER A 427 -9.23 43.45 -30.69
CA SER A 427 -8.06 44.34 -30.54
C SER A 427 -7.36 44.14 -29.22
N LYS A 428 -6.12 44.60 -29.08
CA LYS A 428 -5.38 44.46 -27.82
C LYS A 428 -6.09 45.12 -26.65
N ASP A 429 -6.60 46.33 -26.84
CA ASP A 429 -7.29 47.10 -25.81
C ASP A 429 -8.63 46.45 -25.41
N ASP A 430 -9.37 45.91 -26.37
CA ASP A 430 -10.62 45.19 -26.12
C ASP A 430 -10.37 43.87 -25.41
N PHE A 431 -9.29 43.17 -25.76
CA PHE A 431 -8.90 41.95 -25.10
C PHE A 431 -8.50 42.21 -23.64
N ASP A 432 -7.65 43.22 -23.39
CA ASP A 432 -7.26 43.60 -22.04
C ASP A 432 -8.48 44.02 -21.20
N LYS A 433 -9.43 44.74 -21.81
CA LYS A 433 -10.70 45.11 -21.15
C LYS A 433 -11.58 43.90 -20.83
N LEU A 434 -11.66 42.96 -21.74
CA LEU A 434 -12.35 41.67 -21.48
C LEU A 434 -11.70 40.93 -20.28
N CYS A 435 -10.39 40.81 -20.23
CA CYS A 435 -9.67 40.17 -19.11
C CYS A 435 -9.94 40.90 -17.78
N GLN A 436 -9.97 42.25 -17.79
CA GLN A 436 -10.32 43.03 -16.60
C GLN A 436 -11.72 42.73 -16.11
N ILE A 437 -12.72 42.69 -17.01
CA ILE A 437 -14.12 42.42 -16.65
C ILE A 437 -14.29 40.99 -16.13
N GLU A 438 -13.63 40.01 -16.74
CA GLU A 438 -13.67 38.61 -16.29
C GLU A 438 -13.05 38.41 -14.91
N SER A 439 -12.16 39.30 -14.43
CA SER A 439 -11.64 39.23 -13.06
C SER A 439 -12.70 39.35 -11.96
N LEU A 440 -13.92 39.79 -12.30
CA LEU A 440 -15.06 39.78 -11.39
C LEU A 440 -15.64 38.40 -11.13
N SER A 441 -15.24 37.39 -11.88
CA SER A 441 -15.75 36.01 -11.76
C SER A 441 -14.68 35.01 -11.37
N SER A 442 -15.05 34.05 -10.53
CA SER A 442 -14.22 32.89 -10.20
C SER A 442 -14.43 31.69 -11.13
N HIS A 443 -15.22 31.84 -12.20
CA HIS A 443 -15.53 30.78 -13.15
C HIS A 443 -14.24 30.32 -13.88
N PRO A 444 -14.09 29.03 -14.25
CA PRO A 444 -12.92 28.52 -14.99
C PRO A 444 -12.60 29.26 -16.29
N ILE A 445 -13.62 29.73 -16.99
CA ILE A 445 -13.50 30.60 -18.20
C ILE A 445 -12.78 31.91 -17.82
N ALA A 446 -13.23 32.55 -16.77
CA ALA A 446 -12.69 33.81 -16.29
C ALA A 446 -11.22 33.64 -15.87
N LYS A 447 -10.92 32.62 -15.08
CA LYS A 447 -9.54 32.29 -14.67
C LYS A 447 -8.59 32.07 -15.86
N ALA A 448 -9.09 31.45 -16.93
CA ALA A 448 -8.29 31.27 -18.15
C ALA A 448 -7.94 32.57 -18.84
N LEU A 449 -8.77 33.62 -18.68
CA LEU A 449 -8.63 34.91 -19.32
C LEU A 449 -7.78 35.88 -18.51
N HIS A 450 -8.03 36.01 -17.21
CA HIS A 450 -7.30 36.98 -16.38
C HIS A 450 -6.03 36.41 -15.69
N LYS A 451 -5.80 35.09 -15.71
CA LYS A 451 -4.61 34.43 -15.15
C LYS A 451 -4.27 34.85 -13.71
N ASP A 452 -5.30 34.98 -12.86
CA ASP A 452 -5.20 35.42 -11.46
C ASP A 452 -4.56 36.83 -11.26
N GLN A 453 -4.56 37.69 -12.30
CA GLN A 453 -4.17 39.08 -12.18
C GLN A 453 -5.29 39.87 -11.49
N ILE A 454 -4.90 40.73 -10.57
CA ILE A 454 -5.83 41.65 -9.90
C ILE A 454 -5.85 42.95 -10.71
N PHE A 455 -7.06 43.36 -11.11
CA PHE A 455 -7.28 44.59 -11.87
C PHE A 455 -8.06 45.59 -11.01
N ASP A 456 -7.66 46.87 -11.11
CA ASP A 456 -8.42 47.97 -10.49
C ASP A 456 -9.61 48.34 -11.42
N LEU A 457 -10.80 47.96 -11.03
CA LEU A 457 -12.02 48.17 -11.80
C LEU A 457 -12.72 49.43 -11.28
N LYS A 458 -12.88 50.40 -12.18
CA LYS A 458 -13.51 51.71 -11.88
C LYS A 458 -15.02 51.72 -12.01
N GLY A 459 -15.65 50.65 -12.53
CA GLY A 459 -17.07 50.53 -12.81
C GLY A 459 -17.79 49.52 -11.96
N GLU A 460 -19.11 49.39 -12.17
CA GLU A 460 -19.98 48.45 -11.53
C GLU A 460 -20.20 47.21 -12.40
N GLY A 461 -19.85 46.02 -11.88
CA GLY A 461 -20.02 44.74 -12.56
C GLY A 461 -21.02 43.83 -11.90
N ARG A 462 -21.84 43.12 -12.68
CA ARG A 462 -22.77 42.10 -12.22
C ARG A 462 -22.55 40.80 -12.98
N VAL A 463 -22.15 39.75 -12.23
CA VAL A 463 -22.04 38.39 -12.76
C VAL A 463 -23.43 37.74 -12.80
N ILE A 464 -23.82 37.21 -13.97
CA ILE A 464 -25.07 36.50 -14.20
C ILE A 464 -24.75 35.03 -14.37
N VAL A 465 -25.06 34.25 -13.34
CA VAL A 465 -24.71 32.83 -13.27
C VAL A 465 -25.20 32.07 -14.51
N GLY A 466 -24.28 31.30 -15.11
CA GLY A 466 -24.57 30.49 -16.31
C GLY A 466 -24.72 31.27 -17.63
N SER A 467 -24.49 32.58 -17.65
CA SER A 467 -24.72 33.43 -18.83
C SER A 467 -23.54 34.31 -19.18
N GLY A 468 -23.09 35.17 -18.27
CA GLY A 468 -22.00 36.11 -18.54
C GLY A 468 -21.90 37.22 -17.49
N ILE A 469 -21.18 38.31 -17.86
CA ILE A 469 -20.92 39.45 -16.99
C ILE A 469 -21.45 40.73 -17.72
N LYS A 470 -22.19 41.55 -16.99
CA LYS A 470 -22.58 42.90 -17.41
C LYS A 470 -21.78 43.90 -16.58
N TYR A 471 -21.02 44.76 -17.24
CA TYR A 471 -20.12 45.73 -16.60
C TYR A 471 -20.43 47.12 -17.14
N LYS A 472 -20.54 48.09 -16.24
CA LYS A 472 -20.82 49.49 -16.59
C LYS A 472 -19.71 50.36 -16.08
N GLU A 473 -19.09 51.14 -16.96
CA GLU A 473 -18.03 52.08 -16.64
C GLU A 473 -18.25 53.38 -17.43
N ASP A 474 -18.30 54.49 -16.72
CA ASP A 474 -18.70 55.76 -17.28
C ASP A 474 -20.07 55.66 -18.02
N ASN A 475 -20.08 55.99 -19.31
CA ASN A 475 -21.28 55.86 -20.17
C ASN A 475 -21.28 54.59 -21.03
N ASN A 476 -20.31 53.69 -20.82
CA ASN A 476 -20.23 52.45 -21.64
C ASN A 476 -20.77 51.25 -20.87
N ILE A 477 -21.51 50.41 -21.57
CA ILE A 477 -21.99 49.09 -21.07
C ILE A 477 -21.23 48.00 -21.83
N TYR A 478 -20.54 47.15 -21.08
CA TYR A 478 -19.82 46.00 -21.62
C TYR A 478 -20.59 44.73 -21.26
N LEU A 479 -20.62 43.77 -22.19
CA LEU A 479 -21.19 42.44 -22.00
C LEU A 479 -20.15 41.40 -22.39
N VAL A 480 -19.90 40.43 -21.48
CA VAL A 480 -19.01 39.31 -21.73
C VAL A 480 -19.76 38.02 -21.44
N GLY A 481 -19.77 37.04 -22.36
CA GLY A 481 -20.44 35.78 -22.11
C GLY A 481 -20.81 35.00 -23.37
N SER A 482 -21.85 34.16 -23.26
CA SER A 482 -22.35 33.33 -24.37
C SER A 482 -23.07 34.15 -25.43
N ALA A 483 -23.19 33.61 -26.66
CA ALA A 483 -23.98 34.24 -27.71
C ALA A 483 -25.46 34.47 -27.27
N GLU A 484 -26.06 33.50 -26.58
CA GLU A 484 -27.41 33.60 -26.05
C GLU A 484 -27.59 34.76 -25.06
N PHE A 485 -26.57 34.97 -24.20
CA PHE A 485 -26.55 36.09 -23.26
C PHE A 485 -26.48 37.45 -23.99
N LEU A 486 -25.67 37.56 -25.05
CA LEU A 486 -25.55 38.76 -25.84
C LEU A 486 -26.88 39.02 -26.59
N HIS A 487 -27.48 38.01 -27.21
CA HIS A 487 -28.77 38.10 -27.90
C HIS A 487 -29.90 38.57 -26.97
N LYS A 488 -29.98 38.05 -25.74
CA LYS A 488 -30.94 38.51 -24.70
C LYS A 488 -30.76 40.00 -24.34
N ASN A 489 -29.59 40.56 -24.58
CA ASN A 489 -29.27 41.98 -24.38
C ASN A 489 -29.30 42.78 -25.72
N GLU A 490 -29.96 42.26 -26.74
CA GLU A 490 -30.14 42.92 -28.05
C GLU A 490 -28.83 43.16 -28.80
N VAL A 491 -27.82 42.30 -28.64
CA VAL A 491 -26.54 42.36 -29.37
C VAL A 491 -26.52 41.31 -30.46
N ASP A 492 -26.30 41.72 -31.72
CA ASP A 492 -26.12 40.80 -32.85
C ASP A 492 -24.66 40.26 -32.87
N THR A 493 -24.50 38.95 -32.96
CA THR A 493 -23.19 38.25 -32.95
C THR A 493 -22.76 37.76 -34.33
N LYS A 494 -23.57 37.96 -35.40
CA LYS A 494 -23.36 37.38 -36.72
C LYS A 494 -21.97 37.58 -37.31
N GLU A 495 -21.39 38.77 -37.21
CA GLU A 495 -20.05 39.04 -37.70
C GLU A 495 -18.97 38.21 -36.93
N SER A 496 -19.14 38.06 -35.63
CA SER A 496 -18.24 37.23 -34.81
C SER A 496 -18.47 35.74 -35.01
N ASP A 497 -19.69 35.33 -35.30
CA ASP A 497 -20.05 33.94 -35.61
C ASP A 497 -19.33 33.43 -36.86
N ILE A 498 -19.13 34.26 -37.88
CA ILE A 498 -18.33 33.92 -39.07
C ILE A 498 -16.91 33.49 -38.70
N PHE A 499 -16.26 34.23 -37.78
CA PHE A 499 -14.95 33.86 -37.25
C PHE A 499 -14.99 32.54 -36.48
N PHE A 500 -16.05 32.31 -35.71
CA PHE A 500 -16.19 31.14 -34.89
C PHE A 500 -16.71 29.88 -35.60
N ASP A 501 -17.35 30.03 -36.78
CA ASP A 501 -17.93 28.89 -37.50
C ASP A 501 -16.92 27.82 -37.90
N SER A 502 -15.69 28.22 -38.17
CA SER A 502 -14.57 27.28 -38.41
C SER A 502 -14.10 26.53 -37.16
N PHE A 503 -14.57 26.92 -35.97
CA PHE A 503 -14.04 26.44 -34.67
C PHE A 503 -15.20 26.01 -33.75
N LYS A 504 -16.10 25.16 -34.25
CA LYS A 504 -17.33 24.74 -33.52
C LYS A 504 -17.03 23.89 -32.25
N GLU A 505 -15.84 23.36 -32.16
CA GLU A 505 -15.35 22.50 -31.07
C GLU A 505 -14.78 23.27 -29.87
N TYR A 506 -14.63 24.60 -29.93
CA TYR A 506 -14.06 25.42 -28.86
C TYR A 506 -15.14 26.11 -28.02
N VAL A 507 -14.80 26.42 -26.76
CA VAL A 507 -15.67 27.26 -25.92
C VAL A 507 -15.55 28.69 -26.38
N ARG A 508 -16.68 29.34 -26.65
CA ARG A 508 -16.77 30.68 -27.22
C ARG A 508 -17.18 31.67 -26.16
N VAL A 509 -16.43 32.75 -26.01
CA VAL A 509 -16.75 33.88 -25.13
C VAL A 509 -16.83 35.12 -26.03
N TYR A 510 -17.97 35.74 -26.07
CA TYR A 510 -18.20 36.94 -26.84
C TYR A 510 -18.03 38.20 -26.01
N PHE A 511 -17.57 39.27 -26.63
CA PHE A 511 -17.37 40.57 -26.03
C PHE A 511 -18.12 41.66 -26.82
N ALA A 512 -18.92 42.45 -26.10
CA ALA A 512 -19.65 43.52 -26.70
C ALA A 512 -19.55 44.79 -25.88
N LYS A 513 -19.63 45.95 -26.59
CA LYS A 513 -19.66 47.28 -26.00
C LYS A 513 -20.84 48.04 -26.62
N ASN A 514 -21.71 48.68 -25.80
CA ASN A 514 -22.81 49.50 -26.20
C ASN A 514 -23.67 48.88 -27.32
N LYS A 515 -24.14 47.64 -27.11
CA LYS A 515 -24.95 46.82 -28.05
C LYS A 515 -24.23 46.41 -29.34
N LYS A 516 -22.93 46.68 -29.51
CA LYS A 516 -22.14 46.22 -30.67
C LYS A 516 -21.22 45.09 -30.23
N CYS A 517 -21.30 43.92 -30.89
CA CYS A 517 -20.33 42.84 -30.71
C CYS A 517 -18.97 43.24 -31.31
N LEU A 518 -17.89 43.22 -30.51
CA LEU A 518 -16.56 43.59 -30.93
C LEU A 518 -15.75 42.40 -31.39
N GLY A 519 -16.17 41.20 -30.99
CA GLY A 519 -15.46 39.94 -31.25
C GLY A 519 -15.59 38.97 -30.09
N GLY A 520 -14.61 38.11 -29.94
CA GLY A 520 -14.59 37.18 -28.83
C GLY A 520 -13.31 36.33 -28.76
N VAL A 521 -13.34 35.41 -27.82
CA VAL A 521 -12.22 34.51 -27.49
C VAL A 521 -12.66 33.06 -27.60
N LEU A 522 -11.81 32.25 -28.20
CA LEU A 522 -11.92 30.80 -28.25
C LEU A 522 -11.04 30.18 -27.16
N LEU A 523 -11.66 29.37 -26.30
CA LEU A 523 -10.96 28.66 -25.25
C LEU A 523 -10.96 27.16 -25.53
N SER A 524 -9.85 26.50 -25.20
CA SER A 524 -9.63 25.07 -25.44
C SER A 524 -9.16 24.38 -24.17
N ASN A 525 -9.55 23.13 -24.01
CA ASN A 525 -8.89 22.25 -23.05
C ASN A 525 -7.51 21.87 -23.59
N VAL A 526 -6.48 22.08 -22.79
CA VAL A 526 -5.12 21.67 -23.12
C VAL A 526 -4.90 20.23 -22.65
N LEU A 527 -4.34 19.39 -23.51
CA LEU A 527 -3.90 18.06 -23.10
C LEU A 527 -2.83 18.14 -22.02
N LYS A 528 -2.88 17.24 -21.08
CA LYS A 528 -1.75 17.08 -20.12
C LYS A 528 -0.52 16.57 -20.84
N ASP A 529 0.63 16.98 -20.34
CA ASP A 529 1.91 16.49 -20.84
C ASP A 529 1.99 14.97 -20.67
N GLY A 530 2.46 14.26 -21.70
CA GLY A 530 2.56 12.80 -21.70
C GLY A 530 1.27 12.04 -22.01
N ALA A 531 0.12 12.70 -22.28
CA ALA A 531 -1.15 12.02 -22.56
C ALA A 531 -1.06 11.07 -23.77
N LYS A 532 -0.46 11.53 -24.85
CA LYS A 532 -0.25 10.73 -26.07
C LYS A 532 0.70 9.56 -25.83
N GLU A 533 1.79 9.81 -25.08
CA GLU A 533 2.75 8.77 -24.73
C GLU A 533 2.12 7.70 -23.84
N LEU A 534 1.28 8.08 -22.88
CA LEU A 534 0.55 7.13 -22.04
C LEU A 534 -0.33 6.21 -22.89
N VAL A 535 -1.14 6.75 -23.79
CA VAL A 535 -2.03 5.96 -24.65
C VAL A 535 -1.24 4.99 -25.52
N LEU A 536 -0.17 5.45 -26.16
CA LEU A 536 0.71 4.61 -26.98
C LEU A 536 1.35 3.48 -26.16
N ASN A 537 1.84 3.81 -24.97
CA ASN A 537 2.44 2.83 -24.05
C ASN A 537 1.43 1.76 -23.61
N LEU A 538 0.18 2.13 -23.33
CA LEU A 538 -0.88 1.17 -22.97
C LEU A 538 -1.28 0.29 -24.15
N LYS A 539 -1.39 0.85 -25.35
CA LYS A 539 -1.61 0.08 -26.59
C LYS A 539 -0.49 -0.90 -26.86
N GLY A 540 0.77 -0.50 -26.67
CA GLY A 540 1.94 -1.38 -26.73
C GLY A 540 1.90 -2.56 -25.74
N GLN A 541 1.02 -2.47 -24.72
CA GLN A 541 0.72 -3.56 -23.80
C GLN A 541 -0.56 -4.34 -24.15
N ASN A 542 -1.12 -4.14 -25.35
CA ASN A 542 -2.36 -4.74 -25.87
C ASN A 542 -3.61 -4.35 -25.06
N LEU A 543 -3.66 -3.13 -24.50
CA LEU A 543 -4.88 -2.59 -23.91
C LEU A 543 -5.69 -1.83 -24.98
N LYS A 544 -6.99 -2.02 -24.97
CA LYS A 544 -7.92 -1.18 -25.73
C LYS A 544 -8.28 0.05 -24.90
N THR A 545 -8.22 1.23 -25.50
CA THR A 545 -8.34 2.52 -24.81
C THR A 545 -9.65 3.21 -25.14
N PHE A 546 -10.28 3.84 -24.14
CA PHE A 546 -11.60 4.49 -24.25
C PHE A 546 -11.58 5.85 -23.57
N ILE A 547 -12.30 6.82 -24.14
CA ILE A 547 -12.68 8.06 -23.43
C ILE A 547 -14.17 7.99 -23.08
N LEU A 548 -14.51 8.33 -21.84
CA LEU A 548 -15.89 8.54 -21.38
C LEU A 548 -16.01 9.98 -20.88
N SER A 549 -16.87 10.79 -21.51
CA SER A 549 -16.99 12.20 -21.18
C SER A 549 -18.42 12.70 -21.26
N GLY A 550 -18.78 13.64 -20.37
CA GLY A 550 -20.02 14.40 -20.45
C GLY A 550 -20.02 15.51 -21.53
N ASP A 551 -18.88 15.79 -22.13
CA ASP A 551 -18.69 16.87 -23.09
C ASP A 551 -19.31 16.58 -24.45
N HIS A 552 -19.42 17.66 -25.25
CA HIS A 552 -19.94 17.58 -26.60
C HIS A 552 -19.11 16.67 -27.51
N ILE A 553 -19.78 15.90 -28.37
CA ILE A 553 -19.20 14.84 -29.20
C ILE A 553 -17.98 15.30 -30.02
N LYS A 554 -18.00 16.48 -30.62
CA LYS A 554 -16.92 17.03 -31.48
C LYS A 554 -15.63 17.26 -30.68
N ASN A 555 -15.76 17.74 -29.43
CA ASN A 555 -14.62 17.96 -28.55
C ASN A 555 -13.92 16.64 -28.12
N VAL A 556 -14.75 15.64 -27.83
CA VAL A 556 -14.26 14.32 -27.42
C VAL A 556 -13.62 13.60 -28.61
N GLU A 557 -14.25 13.66 -29.78
CA GLU A 557 -13.75 13.08 -31.03
C GLU A 557 -12.38 13.66 -31.42
N LYS A 558 -12.22 15.00 -31.34
CA LYS A 558 -10.93 15.66 -31.61
C LYS A 558 -9.82 15.11 -30.71
N ILE A 559 -10.05 15.06 -29.41
CA ILE A 559 -9.08 14.56 -28.43
C ILE A 559 -8.80 13.06 -28.65
N ALA A 560 -9.83 12.27 -28.94
CA ALA A 560 -9.67 10.85 -29.22
C ALA A 560 -8.78 10.60 -30.45
N LYS A 561 -8.97 11.39 -31.51
CA LYS A 561 -8.12 11.33 -32.73
C LYS A 561 -6.67 11.76 -32.45
N GLU A 562 -6.48 12.88 -31.73
CA GLU A 562 -5.16 13.41 -31.38
C GLU A 562 -4.35 12.44 -30.53
N LEU A 563 -4.99 11.77 -29.56
CA LEU A 563 -4.41 10.78 -28.68
C LEU A 563 -4.38 9.36 -29.27
N GLN A 564 -5.01 9.16 -30.44
CA GLN A 564 -5.16 7.84 -31.09
C GLN A 564 -5.91 6.84 -30.20
N ILE A 565 -6.94 7.25 -29.49
CA ILE A 565 -7.78 6.39 -28.65
C ILE A 565 -8.68 5.52 -29.53
N ASP A 566 -8.95 4.27 -29.12
CA ASP A 566 -9.65 3.28 -29.94
C ASP A 566 -11.16 3.56 -30.05
N GLU A 567 -11.80 3.96 -28.95
CA GLU A 567 -13.23 4.28 -28.91
C GLU A 567 -13.50 5.45 -27.95
N PHE A 568 -14.53 6.22 -28.21
CA PHE A 568 -14.96 7.28 -27.34
C PHE A 568 -16.47 7.33 -27.20
N HIS A 569 -16.95 7.78 -26.05
CA HIS A 569 -18.37 8.07 -25.78
C HIS A 569 -18.46 9.47 -25.17
N ALA A 570 -19.36 10.27 -25.74
CA ALA A 570 -19.56 11.67 -25.37
C ALA A 570 -20.96 11.89 -24.81
N GLN A 571 -21.18 13.05 -24.19
CA GLN A 571 -22.47 13.48 -23.63
C GLN A 571 -23.06 12.50 -22.60
N LEU A 572 -22.20 11.82 -21.86
CA LEU A 572 -22.55 10.80 -20.87
C LEU A 572 -22.83 11.43 -19.49
N LYS A 573 -23.90 10.99 -18.85
CA LYS A 573 -24.14 11.18 -17.44
C LYS A 573 -23.30 10.16 -16.61
N SER A 574 -23.10 10.42 -15.33
CA SER A 574 -22.32 9.55 -14.45
C SER A 574 -22.82 8.10 -14.41
N GLU A 575 -24.15 7.89 -14.45
CA GLU A 575 -24.78 6.58 -14.48
C GLU A 575 -24.51 5.82 -15.79
N GLU A 576 -24.46 6.52 -16.92
CA GLU A 576 -24.18 5.92 -18.23
C GLU A 576 -22.72 5.50 -18.34
N LYS A 577 -21.77 6.28 -17.77
CA LYS A 577 -20.37 5.88 -17.66
C LYS A 577 -20.24 4.55 -16.91
N LEU A 578 -20.95 4.40 -15.77
CA LEU A 578 -20.98 3.17 -14.99
C LEU A 578 -21.49 1.99 -15.81
N GLN A 579 -22.64 2.15 -16.53
CA GLN A 579 -23.23 1.10 -17.35
C GLN A 579 -22.28 0.63 -18.48
N ILE A 580 -21.54 1.55 -19.10
CA ILE A 580 -20.56 1.21 -20.13
C ILE A 580 -19.43 0.35 -19.53
N ILE A 581 -18.86 0.78 -18.41
CA ILE A 581 -17.74 0.06 -17.75
C ILE A 581 -18.17 -1.35 -17.35
N GLN A 582 -19.38 -1.53 -16.83
CA GLN A 582 -19.91 -2.83 -16.39
C GLN A 582 -20.06 -3.87 -17.51
N LYS A 583 -20.17 -3.42 -18.77
CA LYS A 583 -20.20 -4.33 -19.94
C LYS A 583 -18.87 -5.06 -20.17
N PHE A 584 -17.78 -4.56 -19.59
CA PHE A 584 -16.44 -5.10 -19.80
C PHE A 584 -15.89 -5.73 -18.50
N LYS A 585 -15.10 -6.78 -18.65
CA LYS A 585 -14.34 -7.38 -17.56
C LYS A 585 -12.87 -6.99 -17.67
N LYS A 586 -12.16 -6.91 -16.53
CA LYS A 586 -10.74 -6.52 -16.47
C LYS A 586 -10.50 -5.08 -16.97
N THR A 587 -11.25 -4.17 -16.39
CA THR A 587 -11.25 -2.74 -16.70
C THR A 587 -10.34 -1.96 -15.77
N LEU A 588 -9.70 -0.93 -16.29
CA LEU A 588 -9.10 0.19 -15.56
C LEU A 588 -9.94 1.43 -15.85
N PHE A 589 -10.30 2.19 -14.84
CA PHE A 589 -10.85 3.53 -15.00
C PHE A 589 -9.95 4.56 -14.33
N VAL A 590 -9.65 5.64 -15.03
CA VAL A 590 -8.85 6.76 -14.54
C VAL A 590 -9.69 8.03 -14.60
N GLY A 591 -9.88 8.71 -13.47
CA GLY A 591 -10.71 9.92 -13.37
C GLY A 591 -10.24 10.84 -12.22
N ASP A 592 -10.95 11.97 -12.02
CA ASP A 592 -10.64 12.96 -11.00
C ASP A 592 -11.11 12.55 -9.57
N GLY A 593 -11.99 11.57 -9.47
CA GLY A 593 -12.48 10.99 -8.22
C GLY A 593 -13.66 11.70 -7.56
N ILE A 594 -14.06 12.90 -7.99
CA ILE A 594 -15.21 13.62 -7.41
C ILE A 594 -16.45 13.33 -8.22
N ASN A 595 -16.41 13.61 -9.53
CA ASN A 595 -17.54 13.44 -10.44
C ASN A 595 -17.73 11.99 -10.91
N ASP A 596 -16.68 11.20 -10.84
CA ASP A 596 -16.58 9.84 -11.38
C ASP A 596 -16.63 8.74 -10.34
N ALA A 597 -17.06 9.03 -9.11
CA ALA A 597 -17.06 8.04 -8.02
C ALA A 597 -17.82 6.74 -8.39
N ALA A 598 -18.92 6.84 -9.11
CA ALA A 598 -19.69 5.69 -9.60
C ALA A 598 -18.89 4.87 -10.62
N ALA A 599 -18.23 5.50 -11.58
CA ALA A 599 -17.40 4.87 -12.60
C ALA A 599 -16.16 4.22 -11.99
N LEU A 600 -15.49 4.90 -11.03
CA LEU A 600 -14.35 4.37 -10.27
C LEU A 600 -14.73 3.10 -9.51
N SER A 601 -15.92 3.07 -8.87
CA SER A 601 -16.39 1.90 -8.12
C SER A 601 -16.79 0.72 -9.02
N ALA A 602 -17.22 0.98 -10.25
CA ALA A 602 -17.64 -0.05 -11.20
C ALA A 602 -16.46 -0.75 -11.89
N ALA A 603 -15.31 -0.09 -11.98
CA ALA A 603 -14.13 -0.64 -12.63
C ALA A 603 -13.49 -1.77 -11.82
N SER A 604 -12.83 -2.72 -12.52
CA SER A 604 -12.05 -3.78 -11.85
C SER A 604 -10.86 -3.21 -11.07
N VAL A 605 -10.31 -2.10 -11.56
CA VAL A 605 -9.25 -1.30 -10.95
C VAL A 605 -9.55 0.18 -11.23
N SER A 606 -9.35 1.02 -10.24
CA SER A 606 -9.56 2.46 -10.33
C SER A 606 -8.33 3.26 -9.94
N MET A 607 -8.09 4.36 -10.67
CA MET A 607 -7.03 5.33 -10.37
C MET A 607 -7.61 6.74 -10.34
N SER A 608 -7.23 7.53 -9.34
CA SER A 608 -7.63 8.93 -9.25
C SER A 608 -6.44 9.84 -8.99
N PHE A 609 -6.48 11.05 -9.56
CA PHE A 609 -5.54 12.11 -9.21
C PHE A 609 -6.03 12.81 -7.95
N SER A 610 -5.12 13.18 -7.05
CA SER A 610 -5.46 13.91 -5.85
C SER A 610 -4.30 14.74 -5.36
N LYS A 611 -4.58 15.98 -4.96
CA LYS A 611 -3.65 16.75 -4.13
C LYS A 611 -3.58 16.11 -2.74
N ALA A 612 -2.43 16.21 -2.07
CA ALA A 612 -2.20 15.55 -0.78
C ALA A 612 -3.23 15.94 0.31
N ASN A 613 -3.77 17.17 0.27
CA ASN A 613 -4.78 17.64 1.23
C ASN A 613 -6.20 17.07 1.02
N GLU A 614 -6.46 16.38 -0.08
CA GLU A 614 -7.77 15.83 -0.45
C GLU A 614 -7.84 14.29 -0.38
N LEU A 615 -6.79 13.63 0.10
CA LEU A 615 -6.65 12.17 0.07
C LEU A 615 -7.83 11.41 0.70
N ALA A 616 -8.37 11.94 1.80
CA ALA A 616 -9.46 11.30 2.53
C ALA A 616 -10.79 11.26 1.75
N LYS A 617 -10.98 12.17 0.78
CA LYS A 617 -12.22 12.32 0.02
C LYS A 617 -12.21 11.53 -1.29
N LYS A 618 -11.04 11.07 -1.75
CA LYS A 618 -10.91 10.41 -3.06
C LYS A 618 -11.22 8.92 -3.00
N THR A 619 -11.98 8.49 -3.98
CA THR A 619 -12.27 7.08 -4.26
C THR A 619 -11.28 6.57 -5.31
N GLY A 620 -10.79 5.34 -5.13
CA GLY A 620 -9.89 4.69 -6.07
C GLY A 620 -8.98 3.69 -5.37
N ASP A 621 -8.59 2.65 -6.08
CA ASP A 621 -7.61 1.66 -5.62
C ASP A 621 -6.19 2.25 -5.57
N PHE A 622 -5.90 3.18 -6.51
CA PHE A 622 -4.65 3.93 -6.61
C PHE A 622 -4.95 5.42 -6.57
N ILE A 623 -4.16 6.15 -5.79
CA ILE A 623 -4.22 7.61 -5.71
C ILE A 623 -2.88 8.15 -6.21
N LEU A 624 -2.91 8.95 -7.27
CA LEU A 624 -1.75 9.60 -7.87
C LEU A 624 -1.65 11.00 -7.29
N ILE A 625 -0.62 11.26 -6.47
CA ILE A 625 -0.44 12.54 -5.77
C ILE A 625 0.08 13.60 -6.74
N LYS A 626 0.94 13.20 -7.68
CA LYS A 626 1.42 14.06 -8.75
C LYS A 626 0.45 14.05 -9.92
N ASP A 627 0.27 15.21 -10.53
CA ASP A 627 -0.48 15.36 -11.78
C ASP A 627 0.38 14.94 -12.99
N ASP A 628 0.92 13.72 -12.92
CA ASP A 628 1.82 13.12 -13.92
C ASP A 628 1.19 11.84 -14.48
N LEU A 629 0.79 11.89 -15.74
CA LEU A 629 0.22 10.75 -16.45
C LEU A 629 1.20 9.56 -16.59
N SER A 630 2.50 9.81 -16.54
CA SER A 630 3.53 8.73 -16.57
C SER A 630 3.40 7.78 -15.39
N ALA A 631 2.86 8.26 -14.25
CA ALA A 631 2.63 7.46 -13.06
C ALA A 631 1.67 6.28 -13.32
N ILE A 632 0.68 6.43 -14.20
CA ILE A 632 -0.25 5.37 -14.59
C ILE A 632 0.51 4.21 -15.23
N PHE A 633 1.41 4.51 -16.16
CA PHE A 633 2.20 3.47 -16.82
C PHE A 633 3.26 2.85 -15.89
N LYS A 634 3.82 3.63 -14.96
CA LYS A 634 4.69 3.12 -13.89
C LYS A 634 3.93 2.13 -13.00
N CYS A 635 2.67 2.44 -12.61
CA CYS A 635 1.80 1.51 -11.89
C CYS A 635 1.61 0.20 -12.67
N PHE A 636 1.36 0.28 -13.96
CA PHE A 636 1.14 -0.87 -14.80
C PHE A 636 2.38 -1.77 -14.90
N LYS A 637 3.57 -1.18 -15.10
CA LYS A 637 4.85 -1.91 -15.07
C LYS A 637 5.09 -2.58 -13.71
N LEU A 638 4.85 -1.84 -12.62
CA LEU A 638 4.99 -2.35 -11.27
C LEU A 638 4.04 -3.53 -11.02
N ALA A 639 2.78 -3.40 -11.41
CA ALA A 639 1.77 -4.44 -11.27
C ALA A 639 2.15 -5.74 -12.02
N LYS A 640 2.57 -5.63 -13.28
CA LYS A 640 3.05 -6.78 -14.07
C LYS A 640 4.25 -7.47 -13.43
N LYS A 641 5.23 -6.69 -12.97
CA LYS A 641 6.43 -7.23 -12.33
C LYS A 641 6.11 -7.85 -10.97
N THR A 642 5.25 -7.21 -10.17
CA THR A 642 4.79 -7.73 -8.88
C THR A 642 4.09 -9.08 -9.07
N ARG A 643 3.14 -9.17 -9.98
CA ARG A 643 2.44 -10.43 -10.29
C ARG A 643 3.39 -11.52 -10.78
N ARG A 644 4.38 -11.19 -11.61
CA ARG A 644 5.41 -12.14 -12.06
C ARG A 644 6.24 -12.66 -10.88
N ILE A 645 6.67 -11.78 -9.98
CA ILE A 645 7.45 -12.14 -8.79
C ILE A 645 6.61 -12.99 -7.84
N ILE A 646 5.33 -12.65 -7.59
CA ILE A 646 4.43 -13.47 -6.76
C ILE A 646 4.31 -14.88 -7.36
N LYS A 647 4.03 -14.99 -8.66
CA LYS A 647 3.94 -16.29 -9.33
C LYS A 647 5.24 -17.10 -9.24
N LEU A 648 6.37 -16.44 -9.40
CA LEU A 648 7.68 -17.10 -9.30
C LEU A 648 7.98 -17.54 -7.87
N ASN A 649 7.63 -16.74 -6.87
CA ASN A 649 7.75 -17.10 -5.46
C ASN A 649 6.89 -18.32 -5.11
N LEU A 650 5.63 -18.32 -5.56
CA LEU A 650 4.72 -19.45 -5.37
C LEU A 650 5.24 -20.71 -6.08
N PHE A 651 5.70 -20.58 -7.33
CA PHE A 651 6.28 -21.69 -8.07
C PHE A 651 7.46 -22.32 -7.33
N TRP A 652 8.44 -21.52 -6.89
CA TRP A 652 9.59 -22.03 -6.16
C TRP A 652 9.22 -22.64 -4.81
N ALA A 653 8.26 -22.02 -4.08
CA ALA A 653 7.76 -22.56 -2.82
C ALA A 653 7.08 -23.94 -2.99
N PHE A 654 6.42 -24.18 -4.13
CA PHE A 654 5.80 -25.47 -4.43
C PHE A 654 6.78 -26.51 -4.97
N ILE A 655 7.55 -26.14 -6.00
CA ILE A 655 8.44 -27.10 -6.69
C ILE A 655 9.51 -27.65 -5.75
N TYR A 656 9.98 -26.82 -4.82
CA TYR A 656 10.89 -27.21 -3.77
C TYR A 656 10.31 -28.36 -2.94
N ASN A 657 9.07 -28.24 -2.45
CA ASN A 657 8.41 -29.28 -1.68
C ASN A 657 8.16 -30.54 -2.53
N VAL A 658 7.70 -30.39 -3.77
CA VAL A 658 7.44 -31.51 -4.68
C VAL A 658 8.68 -32.35 -4.95
N LEU A 659 9.86 -31.69 -5.07
CA LEU A 659 11.12 -32.38 -5.33
C LEU A 659 11.74 -32.96 -4.06
N CYS A 660 11.68 -32.24 -2.94
CA CYS A 660 12.38 -32.63 -1.73
C CYS A 660 11.61 -33.63 -0.84
N ILE A 661 10.27 -33.65 -0.88
CA ILE A 661 9.47 -34.61 -0.08
C ILE A 661 9.75 -36.07 -0.48
N PRO A 662 9.78 -36.48 -1.76
CA PRO A 662 10.15 -37.85 -2.15
C PRO A 662 11.56 -38.24 -1.70
N ILE A 663 12.51 -37.29 -1.78
CA ILE A 663 13.90 -37.52 -1.32
C ILE A 663 13.93 -37.74 0.20
N ALA A 664 13.25 -36.86 0.95
CA ALA A 664 13.14 -36.98 2.42
C ALA A 664 12.42 -38.26 2.84
N ALA A 665 11.43 -38.69 2.07
CA ALA A 665 10.72 -39.95 2.30
C ALA A 665 11.56 -41.21 1.97
N GLY A 666 12.77 -41.06 1.42
CA GLY A 666 13.64 -42.18 1.07
C GLY A 666 13.21 -42.94 -0.20
N PHE A 667 12.36 -42.34 -1.04
CA PHE A 667 11.88 -42.99 -2.28
C PHE A 667 12.83 -42.80 -3.47
N VAL A 668 13.85 -41.93 -3.33
CA VAL A 668 14.86 -41.70 -4.36
C VAL A 668 16.12 -42.48 -3.96
N PRO A 669 16.54 -43.50 -4.73
CA PRO A 669 17.72 -44.30 -4.43
C PRO A 669 18.98 -43.41 -4.46
N PHE A 670 19.95 -43.75 -3.61
CA PHE A 670 21.28 -43.11 -3.50
C PHE A 670 21.30 -41.70 -2.91
N ILE A 671 20.15 -41.09 -2.57
CA ILE A 671 20.10 -39.76 -1.97
C ILE A 671 19.33 -39.85 -0.65
N THR A 672 20.03 -39.70 0.47
CA THR A 672 19.40 -39.61 1.80
C THR A 672 19.43 -38.16 2.28
N LEU A 673 18.31 -37.67 2.78
CA LEU A 673 18.18 -36.34 3.33
C LEU A 673 18.00 -36.44 4.84
N SER A 674 19.04 -36.11 5.59
CA SER A 674 18.95 -36.09 7.05
C SER A 674 18.04 -34.95 7.55
N PRO A 675 17.37 -35.12 8.73
CA PRO A 675 16.43 -34.12 9.26
C PRO A 675 17.04 -32.71 9.42
N HIS A 676 18.28 -32.59 9.86
CA HIS A 676 18.94 -31.29 10.04
C HIS A 676 19.24 -30.60 8.69
N ILE A 677 19.63 -31.34 7.64
CA ILE A 677 19.80 -30.79 6.29
C ILE A 677 18.45 -30.37 5.72
N ALA A 678 17.38 -31.13 5.97
CA ALA A 678 16.01 -30.76 5.61
C ALA A 678 15.60 -29.43 6.25
N ALA A 679 15.89 -29.23 7.55
CA ALA A 679 15.63 -27.96 8.25
C ALA A 679 16.44 -26.79 7.66
N LEU A 680 17.70 -26.98 7.33
CA LEU A 680 18.53 -25.97 6.69
C LEU A 680 17.99 -25.58 5.30
N ALA A 681 17.64 -26.55 4.48
CA ALA A 681 17.10 -26.32 3.13
C ALA A 681 15.78 -25.56 3.18
N MET A 682 14.88 -25.86 4.13
CA MET A 682 13.67 -25.12 4.40
C MET A 682 13.94 -23.61 4.64
N CYS A 683 15.00 -23.28 5.39
CA CYS A 683 15.37 -21.90 5.68
C CYS A 683 15.75 -21.13 4.41
N PHE A 684 16.52 -21.74 3.53
CA PHE A 684 16.90 -21.11 2.25
C PHE A 684 15.71 -20.81 1.36
N SER A 685 14.69 -21.67 1.33
CA SER A 685 13.46 -21.45 0.55
C SER A 685 12.77 -20.13 0.98
N SER A 686 12.59 -19.92 2.28
CA SER A 686 11.95 -18.70 2.80
C SER A 686 12.78 -17.43 2.51
N VAL A 687 14.10 -17.50 2.67
CA VAL A 687 15.00 -16.39 2.37
C VAL A 687 15.00 -16.04 0.89
N ALA A 688 15.01 -17.05 0.02
CA ALA A 688 14.97 -16.84 -1.44
C ALA A 688 13.71 -16.08 -1.88
N VAL A 689 12.54 -16.41 -1.33
CA VAL A 689 11.27 -15.71 -1.60
C VAL A 689 11.35 -14.24 -1.21
N VAL A 690 11.93 -13.93 -0.04
CA VAL A 690 12.08 -12.53 0.41
C VAL A 690 13.07 -11.78 -0.48
N LEU A 691 14.22 -12.36 -0.78
CA LEU A 691 15.23 -11.74 -1.66
C LEU A 691 14.69 -11.49 -3.06
N ASN A 692 13.93 -12.43 -3.62
CA ASN A 692 13.28 -12.25 -4.93
C ASN A 692 12.26 -11.10 -4.88
N SER A 693 11.48 -10.97 -3.78
CA SER A 693 10.53 -9.87 -3.59
C SER A 693 11.21 -8.51 -3.49
N LEU A 694 12.41 -8.43 -2.89
CA LEU A 694 13.19 -7.18 -2.80
C LEU A 694 13.62 -6.62 -4.16
N ARG A 695 13.60 -7.42 -5.24
CA ARG A 695 13.83 -6.94 -6.62
C ARG A 695 12.78 -5.92 -7.07
N LEU A 696 11.64 -5.84 -6.38
CA LEU A 696 10.62 -4.82 -6.63
C LEU A 696 11.03 -3.41 -6.16
N LYS A 697 12.09 -3.27 -5.36
CA LYS A 697 12.63 -1.95 -4.95
C LYS A 697 13.29 -1.18 -6.10
N ARG A 698 13.67 -1.86 -7.20
CA ARG A 698 14.47 -1.29 -8.30
C ARG A 698 13.63 -1.08 -9.57
N ILE A 699 12.46 -0.48 -9.44
CA ILE A 699 11.58 -0.20 -10.60
C ILE A 699 11.44 1.29 -10.77
#